data_fb59a3b0981da9fc4e5811b8e847c81e
#
_entry.id   fb59a3b0981da9fc4e5811b8e847c81e
#
_cell.length_a   1.000
_cell.length_b   1.000
_cell.length_c   1.000
_cell.angle_alpha   90.00
_cell.angle_beta   90.00
_cell.angle_gamma   90.00
#
_symmetry.space_group_name_H-M   'P 1'
#
loop_
_entity.id
_entity.type
_entity.pdbx_description
1 polymer ?
#
loop_
_entity_poly.entity_id
_entity_poly.type
_entity_poly.pdbx_seq_one_letter_code
_entity_poly.pdbx_strand_id
1 'polypeptide(L)'
;MQQTRSVFHDGERAVQARAEVPEEWLKQVEGFVRTEMPLQHRNFFENLQMLILGLLDSDGRPWCVPALGSPGFLVSPTPDTLEIQRNPVLSRELDLDLSPGASVGALGIDLLSRRRNRVNGRIQHASAGVMTIGVDQSFGNCPQYIQARQLPPCKDEPGAVSRRRGSLTDPEVRRIIEAADTFFIASRAAGSLDGGSAGVDASHRGGRPGFLGINGDGTLSFPDFSGNRFFNTLGNIESDGRVGLFVPDFETGEAVVLTGRGSVDWDPDRIRSFEGAERIVDVVPEEIWHASDVVPVIGPESEPWPGLVATGTWNDARLTALKTGGYRRFRVASKIKESDNITSFYLTPADGGSVEMHQAGQFLPVRLRSNGEVIQRSYTISQGPNGQNYRLSVKREEYGVASRLLHDHCEAGDVIEVGSPAGSFVLDDSTQPIVMLSGGVGITPMMAMLDAQILALEKGASRRMVYFVHATRNSASQAFRRELRAMAQRYDWLRLFTAYSAPGPEDKLGDTHDTEARLSMGALSRLLPFGGYQFYLCGPESFMRSLYAGLREIGVDPSHIHHEFFGAGELGEPREVFPAAVLPESAQITFTSSEVNAEWTSQSGTLLDVAEAAGLRPGYNCRSGKCGSCAARLVSGSVHYPRQPAIAPADGEVLVCCAVPAEGHVEIDL
;
A
#
# COMPACT_ATOMS: atom_id res chain seq x y z
N MET A 1 25.62 -35.31 32.66
CA MET A 1 25.67 -34.53 31.41
C MET A 1 24.75 -33.33 31.61
N GLN A 2 25.29 -32.13 31.84
CA GLN A 2 24.50 -30.89 31.81
C GLN A 2 24.02 -30.73 30.37
N GLN A 3 22.71 -30.75 30.16
CA GLN A 3 22.14 -30.29 28.89
C GLN A 3 22.61 -28.83 28.70
N THR A 4 23.50 -28.62 27.78
CA THR A 4 23.83 -27.26 27.30
C THR A 4 22.53 -26.64 26.82
N ARG A 5 22.01 -25.65 27.57
CA ARG A 5 20.83 -24.88 27.20
C ARG A 5 21.11 -24.18 25.88
N SER A 6 20.22 -24.31 24.91
CA SER A 6 20.30 -23.58 23.66
C SER A 6 20.29 -22.07 23.90
N VAL A 7 21.03 -21.32 23.11
CA VAL A 7 21.01 -19.84 23.10
C VAL A 7 19.72 -19.30 22.49
N PHE A 8 18.95 -20.14 21.79
CA PHE A 8 17.67 -19.82 21.18
C PHE A 8 16.52 -20.29 22.07
N HIS A 9 15.51 -19.42 22.25
CA HIS A 9 14.29 -19.77 22.99
C HIS A 9 13.29 -20.56 22.10
N ASP A 10 12.22 -21.09 22.70
CA ASP A 10 11.27 -21.97 22.01
C ASP A 10 10.62 -21.34 20.78
N GLY A 11 10.28 -20.03 20.83
CA GLY A 11 9.72 -19.31 19.69
C GLY A 11 10.68 -19.22 18.50
N GLU A 12 11.96 -18.94 18.77
CA GLU A 12 12.99 -18.91 17.72
C GLU A 12 13.18 -20.32 17.11
N ARG A 13 13.20 -21.35 17.94
CA ARG A 13 13.27 -22.75 17.50
C ARG A 13 12.07 -23.16 16.65
N ALA A 14 10.87 -22.71 17.02
CA ALA A 14 9.66 -22.99 16.24
C ALA A 14 9.74 -22.36 14.83
N VAL A 15 10.18 -21.09 14.73
CA VAL A 15 10.38 -20.41 13.44
C VAL A 15 11.51 -21.07 12.64
N GLN A 16 12.64 -21.42 13.28
CA GLN A 16 13.76 -22.10 12.64
C GLN A 16 13.34 -23.45 12.04
N ALA A 17 12.55 -24.23 12.79
CA ALA A 17 12.03 -25.50 12.31
C ALA A 17 11.05 -25.33 11.14
N ARG A 18 10.15 -24.34 11.21
CA ARG A 18 9.19 -24.03 10.15
C ARG A 18 9.89 -23.49 8.89
N ALA A 19 11.00 -22.76 9.06
CA ALA A 19 11.83 -22.26 7.96
C ALA A 19 12.86 -23.29 7.47
N GLU A 20 12.78 -24.55 7.92
CA GLU A 20 13.65 -25.67 7.54
C GLU A 20 15.15 -25.37 7.68
N VAL A 21 15.52 -24.66 8.76
CA VAL A 21 16.93 -24.36 9.03
C VAL A 21 17.66 -25.62 9.49
N PRO A 22 18.78 -26.01 8.84
CA PRO A 22 19.50 -27.23 9.20
C PRO A 22 20.04 -27.20 10.65
N GLU A 23 19.82 -28.24 11.42
CA GLU A 23 20.31 -28.37 12.81
C GLU A 23 21.85 -28.21 12.92
N GLU A 24 22.61 -28.67 11.93
CA GLU A 24 24.05 -28.54 11.90
C GLU A 24 24.49 -27.07 11.81
N TRP A 25 23.75 -26.26 11.04
CA TRP A 25 23.97 -24.84 10.94
C TRP A 25 23.67 -24.14 12.27
N LEU A 26 22.55 -24.49 12.92
CA LEU A 26 22.18 -23.94 14.23
C LEU A 26 23.27 -24.18 15.28
N LYS A 27 23.83 -25.39 15.35
CA LYS A 27 24.92 -25.72 16.27
C LYS A 27 26.19 -24.88 15.99
N GLN A 28 26.48 -24.58 14.74
CA GLN A 28 27.62 -23.73 14.37
C GLN A 28 27.42 -22.28 14.82
N VAL A 29 26.21 -21.75 14.67
CA VAL A 29 25.93 -20.34 14.97
C VAL A 29 25.67 -20.07 16.45
N GLU A 30 25.32 -21.06 17.24
CA GLU A 30 25.21 -20.91 18.70
C GLU A 30 26.49 -20.36 19.35
N GLY A 31 27.66 -20.73 18.82
CA GLY A 31 28.96 -20.22 19.28
C GLY A 31 29.23 -18.75 18.96
N PHE A 32 28.43 -18.12 18.09
CA PHE A 32 28.56 -16.69 17.81
C PHE A 32 27.82 -15.80 18.84
N VAL A 33 26.84 -16.35 19.54
CA VAL A 33 26.16 -15.65 20.63
C VAL A 33 26.97 -15.80 21.91
N ARG A 34 27.48 -14.72 22.41
CA ARG A 34 28.40 -14.66 23.56
C ARG A 34 27.70 -14.02 24.75
N THR A 35 28.14 -14.37 25.95
CA THR A 35 27.65 -13.76 27.20
C THR A 35 28.45 -12.51 27.60
N GLU A 36 29.44 -12.13 26.79
CA GLU A 36 30.29 -10.95 26.98
C GLU A 36 30.66 -10.30 25.66
N MET A 37 30.97 -9.03 25.65
CA MET A 37 31.42 -8.26 24.49
C MET A 37 32.89 -8.41 24.25
N PRO A 38 33.37 -9.00 23.12
CA PRO A 38 34.77 -8.98 22.76
C PRO A 38 35.22 -7.54 22.52
N LEU A 39 36.54 -7.29 22.64
CA LEU A 39 37.12 -5.95 22.49
C LEU A 39 36.69 -5.24 21.20
N GLN A 40 36.53 -6.00 20.10
CA GLN A 40 36.05 -5.45 18.83
C GLN A 40 34.61 -4.90 18.93
N HIS A 41 33.72 -5.53 19.69
CA HIS A 41 32.37 -5.03 19.92
C HIS A 41 32.39 -3.80 20.84
N ARG A 42 33.18 -3.83 21.91
CA ARG A 42 33.32 -2.71 22.83
C ARG A 42 33.82 -1.45 22.10
N ASN A 43 34.90 -1.55 21.34
CA ASN A 43 35.40 -0.45 20.51
C ASN A 43 34.36 0.02 19.47
N PHE A 44 33.53 -0.88 18.93
CA PHE A 44 32.47 -0.51 18.01
C PHE A 44 31.43 0.36 18.71
N PHE A 45 30.92 -0.05 19.88
CA PHE A 45 29.94 0.74 20.64
C PHE A 45 30.50 2.12 21.03
N GLU A 46 31.74 2.23 21.48
CA GLU A 46 32.36 3.50 21.87
C GLU A 46 32.44 4.53 20.74
N ASN A 47 32.43 4.09 19.47
CA ASN A 47 32.48 4.96 18.31
C ASN A 47 31.12 5.32 17.71
N LEU A 48 30.03 4.81 18.26
CA LEU A 48 28.69 5.07 17.76
C LEU A 48 28.16 6.45 18.15
N GLN A 49 27.24 6.96 17.33
CA GLN A 49 26.43 8.15 17.61
C GLN A 49 24.97 7.80 17.89
N MET A 50 24.56 6.58 17.59
CA MET A 50 23.18 6.09 17.74
C MET A 50 23.17 4.66 18.28
N LEU A 51 22.35 4.45 19.29
CA LEU A 51 21.98 3.15 19.83
C LEU A 51 20.47 3.03 19.79
N ILE A 52 19.96 1.94 19.27
CA ILE A 52 18.53 1.64 19.29
C ILE A 52 18.23 0.70 20.45
N LEU A 53 17.22 1.05 21.23
CA LEU A 53 16.83 0.33 22.43
C LEU A 53 15.42 -0.23 22.28
N GLY A 54 15.26 -1.49 22.58
CA GLY A 54 13.98 -2.13 22.85
C GLY A 54 13.78 -2.15 24.36
N LEU A 55 12.73 -1.49 24.84
CA LEU A 55 12.40 -1.36 26.25
C LEU A 55 10.90 -1.67 26.44
N LEU A 56 10.51 -1.99 27.67
CA LEU A 56 9.11 -2.21 28.02
C LEU A 56 8.55 -1.00 28.77
N ASP A 57 7.28 -0.70 28.60
CA ASP A 57 6.56 0.21 29.49
C ASP A 57 6.01 -0.52 30.73
N SER A 58 5.31 0.22 31.59
CA SER A 58 4.70 -0.32 32.82
C SER A 58 3.64 -1.39 32.55
N ASP A 59 3.05 -1.44 31.34
CA ASP A 59 2.11 -2.46 30.90
C ASP A 59 2.81 -3.66 30.24
N GLY A 60 4.14 -3.63 30.15
CA GLY A 60 4.98 -4.64 29.52
C GLY A 60 4.85 -4.66 28.00
N ARG A 61 4.44 -3.53 27.38
CA ARG A 61 4.41 -3.36 25.93
C ARG A 61 5.80 -2.94 25.45
N PRO A 62 6.34 -3.55 24.38
CA PRO A 62 7.64 -3.16 23.85
C PRO A 62 7.54 -1.83 23.10
N TRP A 63 8.55 -1.02 23.28
CA TRP A 63 8.80 0.22 22.54
C TRP A 63 10.23 0.20 21.98
N CYS A 64 10.37 0.72 20.77
CA CYS A 64 11.66 0.89 20.12
C CYS A 64 12.01 2.38 20.12
N VAL A 65 13.14 2.76 20.72
CA VAL A 65 13.54 4.18 20.86
C VAL A 65 15.03 4.34 20.67
N PRO A 66 15.51 5.50 20.16
CA PRO A 66 16.95 5.77 20.05
C PRO A 66 17.53 6.36 21.34
N ALA A 67 18.82 6.12 21.54
CA ALA A 67 19.70 6.96 22.37
C ALA A 67 20.76 7.57 21.46
N LEU A 68 20.97 8.88 21.55
CA LEU A 68 21.83 9.63 20.66
C LEU A 68 22.93 10.34 21.46
N GLY A 69 24.15 10.35 20.94
CA GLY A 69 25.27 11.04 21.56
C GLY A 69 26.46 11.16 20.62
N SER A 70 27.46 11.96 21.03
CA SER A 70 28.73 12.00 20.36
C SER A 70 29.53 10.71 20.65
N PRO A 71 30.46 10.27 19.80
CA PRO A 71 31.34 9.14 20.10
C PRO A 71 31.89 9.21 21.53
N GLY A 72 31.83 8.11 22.26
CA GLY A 72 32.14 8.04 23.69
C GLY A 72 30.92 8.16 24.61
N PHE A 73 29.69 8.40 24.09
CA PHE A 73 28.50 8.36 24.94
C PHE A 73 28.12 6.93 25.36
N LEU A 74 28.66 5.94 24.65
CA LEU A 74 28.60 4.52 25.01
C LEU A 74 29.97 4.10 25.50
N VAL A 75 30.00 3.48 26.66
CA VAL A 75 31.25 3.01 27.28
C VAL A 75 31.06 1.57 27.75
N SER A 76 32.06 0.74 27.58
CA SER A 76 32.06 -0.62 28.09
C SER A 76 33.21 -0.78 29.10
N PRO A 77 32.96 -0.53 30.39
CA PRO A 77 34.02 -0.63 31.42
C PRO A 77 34.57 -2.06 31.56
N THR A 78 33.65 -3.05 31.45
CA THR A 78 33.99 -4.48 31.52
C THR A 78 33.39 -5.20 30.31
N PRO A 79 33.80 -6.42 29.95
CA PRO A 79 33.25 -7.17 28.82
C PRO A 79 31.76 -7.50 28.93
N ASP A 80 31.24 -7.55 30.13
CA ASP A 80 29.85 -7.88 30.47
C ASP A 80 28.97 -6.66 30.80
N THR A 81 29.46 -5.44 30.51
CA THR A 81 28.78 -4.19 30.87
C THR A 81 28.79 -3.19 29.74
N LEU A 82 27.64 -2.59 29.43
CA LEU A 82 27.51 -1.44 28.53
C LEU A 82 26.86 -0.27 29.27
N GLU A 83 27.54 0.85 29.35
CA GLU A 83 27.02 2.10 29.92
C GLU A 83 26.60 3.05 28.81
N ILE A 84 25.40 3.65 28.94
CA ILE A 84 24.83 4.65 28.05
C ILE A 84 24.77 5.95 28.83
N GLN A 85 25.55 6.95 28.44
CA GLN A 85 25.65 8.23 29.13
C GLN A 85 24.63 9.26 28.65
N ARG A 86 23.46 8.79 28.27
CA ARG A 86 22.29 9.57 27.82
C ARG A 86 21.01 8.79 28.10
N ASN A 87 19.96 9.49 28.48
CA ASN A 87 18.64 8.86 28.54
C ASN A 87 18.15 8.50 27.14
N PRO A 88 17.44 7.38 26.96
CA PRO A 88 16.72 7.09 25.73
C PRO A 88 15.71 8.19 25.41
N VAL A 89 15.61 8.57 24.14
CA VAL A 89 14.64 9.56 23.68
C VAL A 89 13.23 9.04 23.97
N LEU A 90 12.31 9.90 24.39
CA LEU A 90 10.92 9.55 24.76
C LEU A 90 10.77 8.61 25.98
N SER A 91 11.81 8.32 26.73
CA SER A 91 11.75 7.34 27.83
C SER A 91 10.73 7.70 28.92
N ARG A 92 10.63 8.99 29.28
CA ARG A 92 9.64 9.50 30.26
C ARG A 92 8.23 9.53 29.66
N GLU A 93 8.18 9.88 28.42
CA GLU A 93 6.96 10.10 27.67
C GLU A 93 6.19 8.80 27.40
N LEU A 94 6.89 7.73 27.21
CA LEU A 94 6.34 6.39 26.98
C LEU A 94 6.28 5.54 28.24
N ASP A 95 6.58 6.13 29.42
CA ASP A 95 6.60 5.45 30.71
C ASP A 95 7.46 4.16 30.71
N LEU A 96 8.67 4.26 30.10
CA LEU A 96 9.55 3.11 29.95
C LEU A 96 10.12 2.67 31.30
N ASP A 97 10.08 1.36 31.56
CA ASP A 97 10.65 0.76 32.76
C ASP A 97 12.18 0.71 32.65
N LEU A 98 12.84 1.61 33.36
CA LEU A 98 14.29 1.69 33.49
C LEU A 98 14.78 1.15 34.85
N SER A 99 13.95 0.43 35.59
CA SER A 99 14.31 -0.11 36.91
C SER A 99 15.37 -1.21 36.81
N PRO A 100 16.19 -1.37 37.86
CA PRO A 100 17.14 -2.49 37.92
C PRO A 100 16.44 -3.85 37.78
N GLY A 101 16.97 -4.69 36.87
CA GLY A 101 16.39 -5.98 36.52
C GLY A 101 15.46 -5.96 35.29
N ALA A 102 15.01 -4.78 34.81
CA ALA A 102 14.23 -4.66 33.59
C ALA A 102 15.02 -5.17 32.37
N SER A 103 14.33 -5.90 31.49
CA SER A 103 14.95 -6.43 30.26
C SER A 103 15.16 -5.32 29.22
N VAL A 104 16.27 -5.38 28.51
CA VAL A 104 16.64 -4.44 27.45
C VAL A 104 17.30 -5.14 26.28
N GLY A 105 16.85 -4.83 25.06
CA GLY A 105 17.56 -5.16 23.83
C GLY A 105 18.21 -3.91 23.26
N ALA A 106 19.50 -3.97 22.95
CA ALA A 106 20.25 -2.85 22.39
C ALA A 106 20.88 -3.23 21.06
N LEU A 107 20.63 -2.43 20.04
CA LEU A 107 21.23 -2.54 18.71
C LEU A 107 22.09 -1.33 18.44
N GLY A 108 23.43 -1.52 18.53
CA GLY A 108 24.37 -0.56 18.02
C GLY A 108 24.43 -0.64 16.50
N ILE A 109 24.26 0.49 15.84
CA ILE A 109 24.29 0.58 14.38
C ILE A 109 25.09 1.79 13.92
N ASP A 110 26.05 1.52 13.03
CA ASP A 110 26.72 2.54 12.23
C ASP A 110 26.20 2.46 10.80
N LEU A 111 25.37 3.42 10.44
CA LEU A 111 24.71 3.43 9.13
C LEU A 111 25.75 3.58 8.01
N LEU A 112 26.81 4.38 8.19
CA LEU A 112 27.79 4.64 7.15
C LEU A 112 28.57 3.38 6.76
N SER A 113 29.08 2.66 7.75
CA SER A 113 29.82 1.40 7.51
C SER A 113 28.94 0.17 7.37
N ARG A 114 27.63 0.32 7.51
CA ARG A 114 26.62 -0.77 7.53
C ARG A 114 26.93 -1.84 8.57
N ARG A 115 27.55 -1.47 9.68
CA ARG A 115 27.85 -2.39 10.77
C ARG A 115 26.81 -2.28 11.87
N ARG A 116 26.44 -3.43 12.44
CA ARG A 116 25.54 -3.49 13.59
C ARG A 116 25.93 -4.65 14.52
N ASN A 117 25.93 -4.38 15.80
CA ASN A 117 26.11 -5.36 16.86
C ASN A 117 24.96 -5.27 17.84
N ARG A 118 24.56 -6.40 18.39
CA ARG A 118 23.49 -6.50 19.38
C ARG A 118 24.05 -6.82 20.76
N VAL A 119 23.40 -6.23 21.76
CA VAL A 119 23.52 -6.57 23.17
C VAL A 119 22.12 -6.71 23.74
N ASN A 120 21.80 -7.89 24.26
CA ASN A 120 20.59 -8.09 25.05
C ASN A 120 21.02 -8.32 26.51
N GLY A 121 20.21 -7.84 27.43
CA GLY A 121 20.56 -7.95 28.84
C GLY A 121 19.54 -7.33 29.78
N ARG A 122 20.03 -6.88 30.92
CA ARG A 122 19.20 -6.29 31.97
C ARG A 122 19.80 -4.98 32.43
N ILE A 123 18.92 -4.05 32.76
CA ILE A 123 19.32 -2.79 33.39
C ILE A 123 19.85 -3.11 34.79
N GLN A 124 21.10 -2.79 35.05
CA GLN A 124 21.70 -2.92 36.38
C GLN A 124 21.49 -1.64 37.21
N HIS A 125 21.59 -0.50 36.54
CA HIS A 125 21.43 0.81 37.14
C HIS A 125 20.93 1.82 36.13
N ALA A 126 20.06 2.74 36.56
CA ALA A 126 19.66 3.91 35.78
C ALA A 126 19.49 5.12 36.72
N SER A 127 20.24 6.18 36.51
CA SER A 127 20.16 7.43 37.27
C SER A 127 20.74 8.60 36.50
N ALA A 128 20.15 9.79 36.64
CA ALA A 128 20.70 11.09 36.23
C ALA A 128 21.37 11.12 34.81
N GLY A 129 20.79 10.41 33.83
CA GLY A 129 21.31 10.41 32.47
C GLY A 129 22.33 9.29 32.16
N VAL A 130 22.56 8.37 33.09
CA VAL A 130 23.40 7.16 32.86
C VAL A 130 22.56 5.92 33.08
N MET A 131 22.60 5.00 32.11
CA MET A 131 21.98 3.67 32.19
C MET A 131 23.05 2.59 31.96
N THR A 132 23.13 1.63 32.85
CA THR A 132 24.06 0.51 32.75
C THR A 132 23.35 -0.77 32.46
N ILE A 133 23.74 -1.47 31.40
CA ILE A 133 23.23 -2.76 30.97
C ILE A 133 24.23 -3.85 31.32
N GLY A 134 23.78 -4.87 32.06
CA GLY A 134 24.51 -6.13 32.19
C GLY A 134 24.21 -7.01 30.99
N VAL A 135 25.25 -7.51 30.35
CA VAL A 135 25.16 -8.24 29.07
C VAL A 135 24.84 -9.70 29.30
N ASP A 136 23.69 -10.15 28.79
CA ASP A 136 23.33 -11.57 28.75
C ASP A 136 23.75 -12.20 27.41
N GLN A 137 23.60 -11.44 26.30
CA GLN A 137 23.96 -11.87 24.96
C GLN A 137 24.64 -10.74 24.16
N SER A 138 25.70 -11.07 23.44
CA SER A 138 26.33 -10.15 22.48
C SER A 138 26.74 -10.86 21.20
N PHE A 139 26.32 -10.31 20.04
CA PHE A 139 26.65 -10.87 18.73
C PHE A 139 26.58 -9.82 17.61
N GLY A 140 27.35 -10.07 16.54
CA GLY A 140 27.29 -9.29 15.33
C GLY A 140 26.10 -9.66 14.45
N ASN A 141 25.66 -8.72 13.62
CA ASN A 141 24.58 -8.93 12.68
C ASN A 141 25.03 -8.65 11.24
N CYS A 142 24.31 -9.25 10.26
CA CYS A 142 24.55 -9.06 8.85
C CYS A 142 24.38 -7.58 8.44
N PRO A 143 25.22 -7.04 7.52
CA PRO A 143 25.12 -5.66 7.05
C PRO A 143 24.00 -5.39 6.04
N GLN A 144 23.24 -6.42 5.65
CA GLN A 144 22.22 -6.34 4.61
C GLN A 144 21.11 -5.34 4.96
N TYR A 145 20.53 -4.72 3.93
CA TYR A 145 19.40 -3.80 3.96
C TYR A 145 19.63 -2.49 4.72
N ILE A 146 20.88 -2.15 5.08
CA ILE A 146 21.20 -0.86 5.67
C ILE A 146 21.54 0.14 4.57
N GLN A 147 20.79 1.25 4.51
CA GLN A 147 21.10 2.37 3.64
C GLN A 147 22.20 3.20 4.29
N ALA A 148 23.34 3.38 3.60
CA ALA A 148 24.45 4.10 4.17
C ALA A 148 24.13 5.60 4.27
N ARG A 149 24.31 6.15 5.47
CA ARG A 149 24.11 7.56 5.81
C ARG A 149 25.15 8.00 6.80
N GLN A 150 25.64 9.21 6.65
CA GLN A 150 26.54 9.80 7.63
C GLN A 150 25.74 10.64 8.62
N LEU A 151 25.74 10.24 9.89
CA LEU A 151 25.13 11.04 10.93
C LEU A 151 25.97 12.30 11.18
N PRO A 152 25.35 13.50 11.26
CA PRO A 152 26.05 14.70 11.67
C PRO A 152 26.48 14.59 13.14
N PRO A 153 27.45 15.41 13.60
CA PRO A 153 27.77 15.47 15.02
C PRO A 153 26.54 15.76 15.87
N CYS A 154 26.33 14.97 16.91
CA CYS A 154 25.22 15.18 17.85
C CYS A 154 25.37 16.52 18.57
N LYS A 155 24.26 17.21 18.78
CA LYS A 155 24.22 18.40 19.66
C LYS A 155 24.41 17.95 21.11
N ASP A 156 25.18 18.74 21.90
CA ASP A 156 25.46 18.40 23.30
C ASP A 156 24.20 18.38 24.16
N GLU A 157 23.18 19.17 23.81
CA GLU A 157 21.86 19.13 24.44
C GLU A 157 20.81 18.69 23.41
N PRO A 158 20.04 17.61 23.67
CA PRO A 158 18.90 17.27 22.84
C PRO A 158 17.87 18.41 22.91
N GLY A 159 17.35 18.82 21.77
CA GLY A 159 16.19 19.73 21.72
C GLY A 159 15.01 19.14 22.49
N ALA A 160 14.05 20.01 22.85
CA ALA A 160 12.80 19.53 23.43
C ALA A 160 12.06 18.72 22.36
N VAL A 161 11.91 17.41 22.57
CA VAL A 161 11.13 16.54 21.70
C VAL A 161 9.67 16.95 21.76
N SER A 162 9.12 17.37 20.62
CA SER A 162 7.67 17.60 20.49
C SER A 162 7.00 16.31 20.06
N ARG A 163 5.83 16.01 20.62
CA ARG A 163 5.10 14.80 20.29
C ARG A 163 3.59 15.01 20.33
N ARG A 164 2.88 14.21 19.56
CA ARG A 164 1.42 14.08 19.60
C ARG A 164 1.01 12.64 19.36
N ARG A 165 -0.15 12.25 19.89
CA ARG A 165 -0.77 11.00 19.49
C ARG A 165 -1.12 11.07 18.02
N GLY A 166 -0.82 9.99 17.30
CA GLY A 166 -1.03 9.84 15.89
C GLY A 166 -2.00 8.73 15.55
N SER A 167 -2.33 8.65 14.27
CA SER A 167 -3.15 7.59 13.68
C SER A 167 -2.58 7.27 12.30
N LEU A 168 -2.83 6.06 11.79
CA LEU A 168 -2.44 5.69 10.41
C LEU A 168 -3.20 6.47 9.34
N THR A 169 -4.21 7.26 9.71
CA THR A 169 -4.93 8.17 8.80
C THR A 169 -4.33 9.57 8.76
N ASP A 170 -3.40 9.90 9.68
CA ASP A 170 -2.74 11.21 9.70
C ASP A 170 -1.76 11.33 8.52
N PRO A 171 -1.82 12.42 7.74
CA PRO A 171 -0.96 12.60 6.57
C PRO A 171 0.54 12.53 6.88
N GLU A 172 1.00 13.15 7.99
CA GLU A 172 2.41 13.12 8.39
C GLU A 172 2.87 11.72 8.82
N VAL A 173 2.03 11.00 9.58
CA VAL A 173 2.31 9.61 9.98
C VAL A 173 2.41 8.72 8.73
N ARG A 174 1.48 8.86 7.80
CA ARG A 174 1.51 8.11 6.54
C ARG A 174 2.74 8.42 5.71
N ARG A 175 3.06 9.71 5.54
CA ARG A 175 4.25 10.15 4.79
C ARG A 175 5.51 9.50 5.33
N ILE A 176 5.74 9.53 6.64
CA ILE A 176 6.92 8.93 7.27
C ILE A 176 6.96 7.41 7.04
N ILE A 177 5.84 6.72 7.22
CA ILE A 177 5.77 5.26 7.06
C ILE A 177 5.98 4.85 5.60
N GLU A 178 5.31 5.51 4.65
CA GLU A 178 5.36 5.16 3.23
C GLU A 178 6.69 5.54 2.56
N ALA A 179 7.37 6.58 3.07
CA ALA A 179 8.70 6.99 2.61
C ALA A 179 9.85 6.22 3.27
N ALA A 180 9.58 5.44 4.31
CA ALA A 180 10.60 4.75 5.07
C ALA A 180 11.37 3.73 4.21
N ASP A 181 12.69 3.81 4.24
CA ASP A 181 13.62 2.79 3.73
C ASP A 181 14.33 2.04 4.88
N THR A 182 14.08 2.47 6.10
CA THR A 182 14.66 1.99 7.33
C THR A 182 13.64 2.14 8.46
N PHE A 183 13.47 1.09 9.27
CA PHE A 183 12.84 1.19 10.57
C PHE A 183 13.47 0.21 11.56
N PHE A 184 13.17 0.39 12.83
CA PHE A 184 13.62 -0.48 13.89
C PHE A 184 12.43 -1.10 14.61
N ILE A 185 12.59 -2.33 15.08
CA ILE A 185 11.56 -3.08 15.76
C ILE A 185 12.08 -3.65 17.07
N ALA A 186 11.38 -3.38 18.15
CA ALA A 186 11.52 -4.06 19.42
C ALA A 186 10.50 -5.19 19.51
N SER A 187 10.89 -6.32 20.08
CA SER A 187 10.02 -7.46 20.31
C SER A 187 10.41 -8.17 21.61
N ARG A 188 9.47 -8.86 22.25
CA ARG A 188 9.75 -9.58 23.48
C ARG A 188 9.37 -11.06 23.37
N ALA A 189 10.12 -11.92 24.04
CA ALA A 189 9.75 -13.32 24.22
C ALA A 189 8.88 -13.50 25.48
N ALA A 190 7.82 -14.29 25.38
CA ALA A 190 7.08 -14.77 26.55
C ALA A 190 7.88 -15.88 27.26
N GLY A 191 7.95 -15.84 28.57
CA GLY A 191 8.56 -16.91 29.34
C GLY A 191 9.18 -16.46 30.67
N SER A 192 9.59 -17.44 31.50
CA SER A 192 10.27 -17.17 32.77
C SER A 192 11.66 -16.57 32.49
N LEU A 193 11.92 -15.44 33.12
CA LEU A 193 13.17 -14.72 33.04
C LEU A 193 14.39 -15.48 33.65
N ASP A 194 14.15 -16.67 34.22
CA ASP A 194 15.19 -17.49 34.88
C ASP A 194 16.07 -18.30 33.93
N GLY A 195 15.81 -18.18 32.61
CA GLY A 195 16.42 -19.01 31.58
C GLY A 195 17.48 -18.39 30.68
N GLY A 196 17.74 -17.07 30.73
CA GLY A 196 18.78 -16.40 29.94
C GLY A 196 18.47 -16.16 28.46
N SER A 197 17.44 -16.81 27.90
CA SER A 197 17.03 -16.67 26.48
C SER A 197 15.70 -15.91 26.29
N ALA A 198 14.97 -15.61 27.34
CA ALA A 198 13.77 -14.77 27.29
C ALA A 198 14.12 -13.30 27.61
N GLY A 199 13.64 -12.36 26.81
CA GLY A 199 13.96 -10.96 27.00
C GLY A 199 13.36 -10.07 25.93
N VAL A 200 13.97 -8.93 25.74
CA VAL A 200 13.61 -7.94 24.72
C VAL A 200 14.74 -7.83 23.70
N ASP A 201 14.36 -7.78 22.42
CA ASP A 201 15.28 -7.56 21.32
C ASP A 201 14.99 -6.23 20.60
N ALA A 202 16.04 -5.64 20.03
CA ALA A 202 15.93 -4.56 19.06
C ALA A 202 16.57 -5.00 17.74
N SER A 203 15.88 -4.79 16.62
CA SER A 203 16.33 -5.19 15.29
C SER A 203 16.12 -4.06 14.27
N HIS A 204 16.97 -4.02 13.26
CA HIS A 204 16.85 -3.14 12.10
C HIS A 204 16.11 -3.86 10.97
N ARG A 205 15.25 -3.15 10.26
CA ARG A 205 14.62 -3.56 9.02
C ARG A 205 14.84 -2.47 7.98
N GLY A 206 15.16 -2.87 6.76
CA GLY A 206 15.36 -1.92 5.66
C GLY A 206 14.90 -2.51 4.34
N GLY A 207 14.55 -1.62 3.42
CA GLY A 207 14.04 -1.95 2.09
C GLY A 207 14.00 -0.72 1.20
N ARG A 208 13.43 -0.84 0.01
CA ARG A 208 13.10 0.33 -0.81
C ARG A 208 11.93 1.09 -0.17
N PRO A 209 11.84 2.43 -0.30
CA PRO A 209 10.67 3.18 0.12
C PRO A 209 9.37 2.50 -0.36
N GLY A 210 8.41 2.31 0.55
CA GLY A 210 7.21 1.51 0.29
C GLY A 210 7.33 0.02 0.61
N PHE A 211 8.44 -0.46 1.23
CA PHE A 211 8.51 -1.82 1.76
C PHE A 211 7.72 -1.99 3.09
N LEU A 212 7.61 -0.91 3.86
CA LEU A 212 6.68 -0.83 4.99
C LEU A 212 5.37 -0.25 4.48
N GLY A 213 4.30 -1.02 4.52
CA GLY A 213 3.01 -0.65 3.95
C GLY A 213 1.94 -0.46 5.01
N ILE A 214 1.02 0.46 4.76
CA ILE A 214 -0.21 0.62 5.52
C ILE A 214 -1.32 -0.09 4.76
N ASN A 215 -1.92 -1.10 5.38
CA ASN A 215 -3.08 -1.77 4.83
C ASN A 215 -4.36 -0.99 5.11
N GLY A 216 -5.36 -1.26 4.31
CA GLY A 216 -6.61 -0.56 4.45
C GLY A 216 -7.43 -0.93 5.70
N ASP A 217 -7.14 -2.04 6.36
CA ASP A 217 -7.74 -2.45 7.64
C ASP A 217 -7.09 -1.80 8.87
N GLY A 218 -6.10 -0.92 8.66
CA GLY A 218 -5.37 -0.26 9.74
C GLY A 218 -4.21 -1.09 10.29
N THR A 219 -3.76 -2.11 9.58
CA THR A 219 -2.53 -2.85 9.89
C THR A 219 -1.33 -2.29 9.13
N LEU A 220 -0.13 -2.51 9.66
CA LEU A 220 1.13 -2.32 8.95
C LEU A 220 1.65 -3.67 8.49
N SER A 221 2.22 -3.73 7.28
CA SER A 221 2.88 -4.94 6.79
C SER A 221 4.27 -4.65 6.28
N PHE A 222 5.20 -5.57 6.54
CA PHE A 222 6.53 -5.53 5.98
C PHE A 222 7.05 -6.93 5.63
N PRO A 223 7.91 -7.06 4.60
CA PRO A 223 8.52 -8.32 4.26
C PRO A 223 9.63 -8.69 5.27
N ASP A 224 9.77 -9.96 5.55
CA ASP A 224 10.97 -10.51 6.15
C ASP A 224 11.83 -11.06 5.03
N PHE A 225 12.92 -10.34 4.74
CA PHE A 225 13.91 -10.71 3.74
C PHE A 225 14.94 -11.69 4.30
N SER A 226 15.69 -12.34 3.41
CA SER A 226 16.75 -13.28 3.80
C SER A 226 17.79 -12.61 4.71
N GLY A 227 18.12 -13.27 5.82
CA GLY A 227 19.02 -12.73 6.83
C GLY A 227 19.87 -13.80 7.51
N ASN A 228 20.24 -13.57 8.77
CA ASN A 228 21.10 -14.46 9.56
C ASN A 228 20.39 -15.73 10.10
N ARG A 229 19.11 -15.92 9.83
CA ARG A 229 18.28 -17.07 10.27
C ARG A 229 18.25 -17.32 11.78
N PHE A 230 18.60 -16.34 12.60
CA PHE A 230 18.42 -16.43 14.05
C PHE A 230 16.94 -16.30 14.44
N PHE A 231 16.20 -15.50 13.67
CA PHE A 231 14.78 -15.24 13.82
C PHE A 231 14.39 -14.61 15.16
N ASN A 232 15.28 -13.84 15.80
CA ASN A 232 14.97 -13.24 17.10
C ASN A 232 13.63 -12.51 17.11
N THR A 233 13.41 -11.56 16.18
CA THR A 233 12.12 -10.83 16.09
C THR A 233 10.95 -11.75 15.81
N LEU A 234 11.08 -12.68 14.84
CA LEU A 234 9.98 -13.57 14.46
C LEU A 234 9.67 -14.59 15.55
N GLY A 235 10.69 -15.12 16.22
CA GLY A 235 10.53 -16.02 17.36
C GLY A 235 9.84 -15.34 18.54
N ASN A 236 10.17 -14.07 18.80
CA ASN A 236 9.50 -13.27 19.81
C ASN A 236 8.03 -13.03 19.45
N ILE A 237 7.73 -12.74 18.18
CA ILE A 237 6.36 -12.57 17.68
C ILE A 237 5.55 -13.86 17.84
N GLU A 238 6.11 -15.00 17.47
CA GLU A 238 5.43 -16.30 17.65
C GLU A 238 5.21 -16.64 19.14
N SER A 239 6.08 -16.14 20.03
CA SER A 239 6.01 -16.41 21.47
C SER A 239 5.02 -15.52 22.21
N ASP A 240 5.01 -14.19 21.96
CA ASP A 240 4.22 -13.21 22.72
C ASP A 240 3.35 -12.31 21.79
N GLY A 241 3.79 -12.09 20.58
CA GLY A 241 3.10 -11.25 19.60
C GLY A 241 3.25 -9.75 19.83
N ARG A 242 3.83 -9.25 20.91
CA ARG A 242 3.98 -7.83 21.18
C ARG A 242 5.22 -7.25 20.48
N VAL A 243 5.03 -6.12 19.83
CA VAL A 243 6.10 -5.41 19.10
C VAL A 243 6.01 -3.90 19.31
N GLY A 244 7.15 -3.23 19.16
CA GLY A 244 7.22 -1.77 19.09
C GLY A 244 8.06 -1.36 17.89
N LEU A 245 7.60 -0.37 17.10
CA LEU A 245 8.32 0.11 15.95
C LEU A 245 8.79 1.55 16.17
N PHE A 246 9.97 1.85 15.63
CA PHE A 246 10.52 3.18 15.50
C PHE A 246 10.85 3.41 14.03
N VAL A 247 10.12 4.32 13.38
CA VAL A 247 10.25 4.66 11.97
C VAL A 247 10.80 6.08 11.87
N PRO A 248 12.11 6.26 11.72
CA PRO A 248 12.74 7.58 11.62
C PRO A 248 12.57 8.16 10.22
N ASP A 249 12.37 9.47 10.15
CA ASP A 249 12.56 10.28 8.96
C ASP A 249 13.83 11.13 9.14
N PHE A 250 14.89 10.69 8.53
CA PHE A 250 16.18 11.36 8.60
C PHE A 250 16.25 12.66 7.78
N GLU A 251 15.27 12.96 6.95
CA GLU A 251 15.20 14.21 6.18
C GLU A 251 14.61 15.35 7.03
N THR A 252 13.64 15.03 7.88
CA THR A 252 12.91 16.03 8.69
C THR A 252 13.31 16.01 10.17
N GLY A 253 13.95 14.92 10.64
CA GLY A 253 14.22 14.72 12.07
C GLY A 253 13.03 14.18 12.87
N GLU A 254 11.93 13.89 12.18
CA GLU A 254 10.70 13.34 12.75
C GLU A 254 10.76 11.81 12.87
N ALA A 255 9.85 11.24 13.62
CA ALA A 255 9.66 9.80 13.67
C ALA A 255 8.22 9.43 13.99
N VAL A 256 7.83 8.24 13.54
CA VAL A 256 6.67 7.53 14.06
C VAL A 256 7.16 6.46 15.04
N VAL A 257 6.60 6.48 16.25
CA VAL A 257 6.87 5.48 17.28
C VAL A 257 5.57 4.81 17.65
N LEU A 258 5.53 3.50 17.64
CA LEU A 258 4.30 2.77 17.94
C LEU A 258 4.58 1.48 18.71
N THR A 259 3.56 1.02 19.43
CA THR A 259 3.48 -0.32 20.00
C THR A 259 2.23 -1.02 19.49
N GLY A 260 2.24 -2.35 19.43
CA GLY A 260 1.13 -3.12 18.92
C GLY A 260 1.38 -4.63 18.94
N ARG A 261 0.60 -5.36 18.15
CA ARG A 261 0.70 -6.81 18.01
C ARG A 261 1.14 -7.22 16.63
N GLY A 262 2.18 -8.03 16.58
CA GLY A 262 2.71 -8.62 15.35
C GLY A 262 2.23 -10.06 15.15
N SER A 263 2.15 -10.48 13.90
CA SER A 263 1.97 -11.86 13.48
C SER A 263 2.81 -12.14 12.24
N VAL A 264 3.24 -13.41 12.08
CA VAL A 264 4.01 -13.85 10.92
C VAL A 264 3.10 -14.56 9.95
N ASP A 265 3.00 -14.05 8.74
CA ASP A 265 2.25 -14.66 7.66
C ASP A 265 3.17 -15.53 6.79
N TRP A 266 2.78 -16.79 6.64
CA TRP A 266 3.47 -17.83 5.88
C TRP A 266 2.70 -18.24 4.62
N ASP A 267 1.69 -17.48 4.23
CA ASP A 267 0.92 -17.76 3.01
C ASP A 267 1.84 -17.65 1.77
N PRO A 268 2.07 -18.78 1.06
CA PRO A 268 2.96 -18.79 -0.09
C PRO A 268 2.50 -17.86 -1.21
N ASP A 269 1.20 -17.61 -1.37
CA ASP A 269 0.68 -16.75 -2.43
C ASP A 269 0.97 -15.28 -2.13
N ARG A 270 0.78 -14.88 -0.87
CA ARG A 270 1.13 -13.53 -0.42
C ARG A 270 2.64 -13.28 -0.46
N ILE A 271 3.44 -14.25 -0.02
CA ILE A 271 4.90 -14.17 -0.04
C ILE A 271 5.40 -14.04 -1.49
N ARG A 272 4.92 -14.88 -2.42
CA ARG A 272 5.32 -14.84 -3.84
C ARG A 272 4.96 -13.52 -4.53
N SER A 273 3.95 -12.81 -4.06
CA SER A 273 3.60 -11.52 -4.62
C SER A 273 4.62 -10.42 -4.30
N PHE A 274 5.43 -10.60 -3.24
CA PHE A 274 6.40 -9.60 -2.79
C PHE A 274 7.84 -10.06 -3.08
N GLU A 275 8.51 -9.42 -4.03
CA GLU A 275 9.85 -9.80 -4.48
C GLU A 275 10.86 -9.80 -3.33
N GLY A 276 11.59 -10.91 -3.20
CA GLY A 276 12.62 -11.11 -2.18
C GLY A 276 12.09 -11.46 -0.79
N ALA A 277 10.78 -11.45 -0.54
CA ALA A 277 10.23 -11.83 0.75
C ALA A 277 10.31 -13.35 0.96
N GLU A 278 10.69 -13.75 2.17
CA GLU A 278 10.58 -15.13 2.64
C GLU A 278 9.32 -15.33 3.52
N ARG A 279 8.84 -14.26 4.11
CA ARG A 279 7.63 -14.16 4.98
C ARG A 279 7.12 -12.73 4.96
N ILE A 280 5.90 -12.55 5.42
CA ILE A 280 5.35 -11.22 5.68
C ILE A 280 5.08 -11.10 7.19
N VAL A 281 5.34 -9.95 7.76
CA VAL A 281 4.98 -9.62 9.13
C VAL A 281 3.91 -8.55 9.11
N ASP A 282 2.81 -8.83 9.78
CA ASP A 282 1.71 -7.89 10.00
C ASP A 282 1.76 -7.33 11.42
N VAL A 283 1.49 -6.06 11.59
CA VAL A 283 1.44 -5.37 12.88
C VAL A 283 0.14 -4.61 13.00
N VAL A 284 -0.64 -4.93 14.02
CA VAL A 284 -1.82 -4.17 14.43
C VAL A 284 -1.39 -3.15 15.47
N PRO A 285 -1.32 -1.84 15.16
CA PRO A 285 -0.93 -0.83 16.14
C PRO A 285 -1.98 -0.68 17.25
N GLU A 286 -1.53 -0.59 18.49
CA GLU A 286 -2.37 -0.30 19.65
C GLU A 286 -2.23 1.18 20.06
N GLU A 287 -1.02 1.75 19.90
CA GLU A 287 -0.74 3.14 20.21
C GLU A 287 0.30 3.70 19.25
N ILE A 288 0.07 4.89 18.71
CA ILE A 288 0.94 5.56 17.74
C ILE A 288 1.26 6.97 18.23
N TRP A 289 2.54 7.35 18.13
CA TRP A 289 3.03 8.70 18.37
C TRP A 289 3.77 9.24 17.15
N HIS A 290 3.50 10.48 16.81
CA HIS A 290 4.32 11.29 15.93
C HIS A 290 5.20 12.20 16.79
N ALA A 291 6.50 12.18 16.56
CA ALA A 291 7.46 12.93 17.34
C ALA A 291 8.46 13.68 16.44
N SER A 292 8.85 14.88 16.82
CA SER A 292 9.80 15.73 16.11
C SER A 292 11.07 15.92 16.92
N ASP A 293 12.19 16.20 16.27
CA ASP A 293 13.53 16.31 16.86
C ASP A 293 14.01 15.03 17.56
N VAL A 294 13.64 13.87 17.02
CA VAL A 294 13.95 12.54 17.58
C VAL A 294 15.22 11.97 17.00
N VAL A 295 15.55 12.30 15.77
CA VAL A 295 16.76 11.89 15.05
C VAL A 295 17.44 13.09 14.42
N PRO A 296 18.76 13.03 14.15
CA PRO A 296 19.43 14.10 13.43
C PRO A 296 18.94 14.19 11.99
N VAL A 297 18.80 15.42 11.50
CA VAL A 297 18.49 15.68 10.08
C VAL A 297 19.74 15.44 9.25
N ILE A 298 19.65 14.56 8.23
CA ILE A 298 20.78 14.14 7.40
C ILE A 298 20.61 14.61 5.95
N GLY A 299 19.46 15.06 5.52
CA GLY A 299 19.16 15.31 4.11
C GLY A 299 18.91 14.02 3.30
N PRO A 300 18.57 14.16 2.02
CA PRO A 300 18.08 13.05 1.20
C PRO A 300 19.16 12.07 0.74
N GLU A 301 20.46 12.42 0.88
CA GLU A 301 21.54 11.62 0.33
C GLU A 301 21.76 10.34 1.16
N SER A 302 21.38 9.21 0.60
CA SER A 302 21.72 7.88 1.11
C SER A 302 22.33 7.03 0.00
N GLU A 303 23.31 6.19 0.34
CA GLU A 303 23.79 5.17 -0.58
C GLU A 303 23.00 3.87 -0.34
N PRO A 304 22.16 3.44 -1.29
CA PRO A 304 21.38 2.22 -1.15
C PRO A 304 22.28 0.99 -0.96
N TRP A 305 21.81 0.02 -0.20
CA TRP A 305 22.48 -1.27 -0.15
C TRP A 305 22.36 -1.96 -1.52
N PRO A 306 23.46 -2.49 -2.11
CA PRO A 306 23.45 -3.00 -3.49
C PRO A 306 22.42 -4.11 -3.76
N GLY A 307 22.08 -4.90 -2.75
CA GLY A 307 21.11 -5.98 -2.88
C GLY A 307 19.64 -5.52 -2.84
N LEU A 308 19.33 -4.24 -2.69
CA LEU A 308 17.95 -3.74 -2.70
C LEU A 308 17.25 -3.94 -4.05
N VAL A 309 18.00 -4.05 -5.14
CA VAL A 309 17.43 -4.34 -6.48
C VAL A 309 16.65 -5.65 -6.53
N ALA A 310 16.96 -6.58 -5.63
CA ALA A 310 16.26 -7.87 -5.50
C ALA A 310 15.14 -7.85 -4.45
N THR A 311 14.66 -6.68 -4.07
CA THR A 311 13.56 -6.50 -3.09
C THR A 311 12.42 -5.72 -3.70
N GLY A 312 11.18 -6.12 -3.37
CA GLY A 312 9.96 -5.46 -3.81
C GLY A 312 9.51 -4.31 -2.91
N THR A 313 8.43 -3.69 -3.33
CA THR A 313 7.60 -2.77 -2.53
C THR A 313 6.16 -3.27 -2.52
N TRP A 314 5.30 -2.73 -1.64
CA TRP A 314 3.88 -3.09 -1.65
C TRP A 314 3.18 -2.68 -2.95
N ASN A 315 3.66 -1.63 -3.62
CA ASN A 315 3.15 -1.28 -4.94
C ASN A 315 3.52 -2.35 -5.97
N ASP A 316 4.77 -2.83 -5.98
CA ASP A 316 5.21 -3.93 -6.86
C ASP A 316 4.44 -5.22 -6.55
N ALA A 317 4.23 -5.54 -5.27
CA ALA A 317 3.49 -6.71 -4.83
C ALA A 317 2.03 -6.68 -5.30
N ARG A 318 1.35 -5.53 -5.19
CA ARG A 318 0.00 -5.34 -5.73
C ARG A 318 -0.06 -5.56 -7.24
N LEU A 319 0.92 -5.02 -7.97
CA LEU A 319 1.02 -5.21 -9.42
C LEU A 319 1.30 -6.68 -9.77
N THR A 320 2.16 -7.35 -9.01
CA THR A 320 2.47 -8.78 -9.18
C THR A 320 1.25 -9.65 -8.88
N ALA A 321 0.51 -9.34 -7.81
CA ALA A 321 -0.73 -10.05 -7.49
C ALA A 321 -1.77 -9.93 -8.62
N LEU A 322 -1.86 -8.77 -9.26
CA LEU A 322 -2.70 -8.57 -10.45
C LEU A 322 -2.22 -9.41 -11.65
N LYS A 323 -0.89 -9.57 -11.82
CA LYS A 323 -0.28 -10.36 -12.91
C LYS A 323 -0.35 -11.88 -12.68
N THR A 324 -0.07 -12.33 -11.47
CA THR A 324 0.07 -13.75 -11.12
C THR A 324 -1.24 -14.41 -10.68
N GLY A 325 -2.33 -13.64 -10.61
CA GLY A 325 -3.64 -14.17 -10.26
C GLY A 325 -3.93 -14.25 -8.75
N GLY A 326 -3.39 -13.33 -7.97
CA GLY A 326 -3.74 -13.10 -6.56
C GLY A 326 -5.19 -12.68 -6.41
N TYR A 327 -6.12 -13.64 -6.70
CA TYR A 327 -7.54 -13.47 -6.53
C TYR A 327 -7.99 -14.17 -5.26
N ARG A 328 -8.72 -13.45 -4.41
CA ARG A 328 -9.38 -13.96 -3.22
C ARG A 328 -10.81 -14.35 -3.55
N ARG A 329 -11.30 -15.40 -2.94
CA ARG A 329 -12.68 -15.86 -3.12
C ARG A 329 -13.65 -15.01 -2.29
N PHE A 330 -14.69 -14.50 -2.96
CA PHE A 330 -15.75 -13.71 -2.36
C PHE A 330 -17.10 -14.37 -2.60
N ARG A 331 -17.94 -14.39 -1.57
CA ARG A 331 -19.34 -14.80 -1.67
C ARG A 331 -20.21 -13.61 -2.03
N VAL A 332 -21.09 -13.77 -2.96
CA VAL A 332 -22.17 -12.81 -3.23
C VAL A 332 -23.17 -12.89 -2.07
N ALA A 333 -23.10 -11.94 -1.16
CA ALA A 333 -23.97 -11.89 0.01
C ALA A 333 -25.40 -11.49 -0.37
N SER A 334 -25.53 -10.56 -1.32
CA SER A 334 -26.84 -10.13 -1.86
C SER A 334 -26.70 -9.55 -3.26
N LYS A 335 -27.82 -9.56 -4.01
CA LYS A 335 -27.95 -9.04 -5.36
C LYS A 335 -29.17 -8.13 -5.39
N ILE A 336 -28.97 -6.83 -5.71
CA ILE A 336 -30.01 -5.81 -5.64
C ILE A 336 -30.14 -5.12 -7.00
N LYS A 337 -31.34 -5.13 -7.58
CA LYS A 337 -31.63 -4.41 -8.82
C LYS A 337 -31.75 -2.91 -8.53
N GLU A 338 -30.82 -2.11 -9.07
CA GLU A 338 -30.78 -0.66 -8.89
C GLU A 338 -31.58 0.08 -9.97
N SER A 339 -31.55 -0.44 -11.20
CA SER A 339 -32.30 0.07 -12.34
C SER A 339 -32.61 -1.06 -13.33
N ASP A 340 -33.20 -0.76 -14.48
CA ASP A 340 -33.51 -1.78 -15.48
C ASP A 340 -32.31 -2.58 -15.98
N ASN A 341 -31.14 -1.95 -15.97
CA ASN A 341 -29.91 -2.55 -16.49
C ASN A 341 -28.69 -2.48 -15.54
N ILE A 342 -28.84 -2.02 -14.30
CA ILE A 342 -27.78 -1.97 -13.30
C ILE A 342 -28.20 -2.79 -12.08
N THR A 343 -27.32 -3.70 -11.66
CA THR A 343 -27.50 -4.53 -10.46
C THR A 343 -26.30 -4.41 -9.57
N SER A 344 -26.52 -4.22 -8.27
CA SER A 344 -25.52 -4.21 -7.22
C SER A 344 -25.30 -5.60 -6.65
N PHE A 345 -24.03 -6.03 -6.58
CA PHE A 345 -23.57 -7.26 -5.95
C PHE A 345 -22.78 -6.90 -4.69
N TYR A 346 -23.25 -7.36 -3.55
CA TYR A 346 -22.53 -7.20 -2.28
C TYR A 346 -21.65 -8.41 -2.03
N LEU A 347 -20.36 -8.18 -1.88
CA LEU A 347 -19.36 -9.24 -1.82
C LEU A 347 -18.71 -9.28 -0.44
N THR A 348 -18.75 -10.44 0.22
CA THR A 348 -18.07 -10.70 1.47
C THR A 348 -17.01 -11.77 1.26
N PRO A 349 -15.84 -11.68 1.94
CA PRO A 349 -14.81 -12.70 1.83
C PRO A 349 -15.36 -14.09 2.20
N ALA A 350 -15.10 -15.09 1.34
CA ALA A 350 -15.56 -16.45 1.58
C ALA A 350 -14.87 -17.15 2.75
N ASP A 351 -13.71 -16.65 3.16
CA ASP A 351 -12.92 -17.11 4.30
C ASP A 351 -13.35 -16.49 5.65
N GLY A 352 -14.34 -15.56 5.63
CA GLY A 352 -14.86 -14.89 6.83
C GLY A 352 -13.98 -13.77 7.37
N GLY A 353 -12.85 -13.44 6.71
CA GLY A 353 -11.99 -12.32 7.09
C GLY A 353 -12.57 -10.96 6.68
N SER A 354 -11.87 -9.85 7.03
CA SER A 354 -12.20 -8.50 6.57
C SER A 354 -11.87 -8.31 5.08
N VAL A 355 -12.51 -7.34 4.44
CA VAL A 355 -12.11 -6.89 3.10
C VAL A 355 -10.87 -6.00 3.17
N GLU A 356 -10.07 -5.99 2.11
CA GLU A 356 -9.02 -4.99 1.95
C GLU A 356 -9.67 -3.61 1.78
N MET A 357 -9.22 -2.64 2.58
CA MET A 357 -9.76 -1.28 2.49
C MET A 357 -9.38 -0.64 1.16
N HIS A 358 -10.31 0.08 0.57
CA HIS A 358 -10.11 0.78 -0.69
C HIS A 358 -10.25 2.29 -0.49
N GLN A 359 -9.71 3.05 -1.43
CA GLN A 359 -10.03 4.45 -1.57
C GLN A 359 -11.28 4.59 -2.46
N ALA A 360 -12.17 5.49 -2.10
CA ALA A 360 -13.41 5.71 -2.84
C ALA A 360 -13.14 6.14 -4.28
N GLY A 361 -13.69 5.41 -5.24
CA GLY A 361 -13.46 5.56 -6.67
C GLY A 361 -12.61 4.45 -7.28
N GLN A 362 -11.91 3.64 -6.47
CA GLN A 362 -11.17 2.47 -6.94
C GLN A 362 -12.08 1.37 -7.47
N PHE A 363 -11.50 0.46 -8.24
CA PHE A 363 -12.18 -0.71 -8.83
C PHE A 363 -11.57 -2.02 -8.34
N LEU A 364 -12.31 -3.12 -8.52
CA LEU A 364 -11.84 -4.49 -8.29
C LEU A 364 -11.72 -5.24 -9.61
N PRO A 365 -10.58 -5.91 -9.86
CA PRO A 365 -10.50 -6.97 -10.87
C PRO A 365 -11.39 -8.14 -10.43
N VAL A 366 -12.29 -8.58 -11.29
CA VAL A 366 -13.17 -9.73 -11.07
C VAL A 366 -12.87 -10.78 -12.11
N ARG A 367 -12.68 -12.02 -11.65
CA ARG A 367 -12.45 -13.19 -12.47
C ARG A 367 -13.66 -14.11 -12.40
N LEU A 368 -14.21 -14.40 -13.56
CA LEU A 368 -15.35 -15.30 -13.72
C LEU A 368 -14.92 -16.50 -14.57
N ARG A 369 -15.54 -17.64 -14.35
CA ARG A 369 -15.31 -18.85 -15.14
C ARG A 369 -16.57 -19.23 -15.88
N SER A 370 -16.46 -19.46 -17.19
CA SER A 370 -17.56 -19.93 -18.03
C SER A 370 -17.03 -20.87 -19.09
N ASN A 371 -17.63 -22.07 -19.20
CA ASN A 371 -17.26 -23.10 -20.17
C ASN A 371 -15.76 -23.45 -20.23
N GLY A 372 -15.08 -23.42 -19.07
CA GLY A 372 -13.62 -23.64 -18.97
C GLY A 372 -12.76 -22.41 -19.27
N GLU A 373 -13.34 -21.32 -19.74
CA GLU A 373 -12.63 -20.08 -20.00
C GLU A 373 -12.66 -19.17 -18.76
N VAL A 374 -11.56 -18.42 -18.57
CA VAL A 374 -11.42 -17.40 -17.53
C VAL A 374 -11.67 -16.03 -18.15
N ILE A 375 -12.65 -15.33 -17.63
CA ILE A 375 -13.03 -13.97 -18.06
C ILE A 375 -12.68 -13.01 -16.95
N GLN A 376 -11.85 -12.01 -17.23
CA GLN A 376 -11.44 -11.00 -16.26
C GLN A 376 -11.94 -9.63 -16.65
N ARG A 377 -12.58 -8.90 -15.72
CA ARG A 377 -13.06 -7.52 -15.92
C ARG A 377 -12.92 -6.74 -14.62
N SER A 378 -12.73 -5.42 -14.74
CA SER A 378 -12.75 -4.51 -13.61
C SER A 378 -14.13 -3.87 -13.43
N TYR A 379 -14.55 -3.78 -12.18
CA TYR A 379 -15.77 -3.07 -11.79
C TYR A 379 -15.49 -2.12 -10.63
N THR A 380 -15.93 -0.89 -10.76
CA THR A 380 -15.78 0.13 -9.72
C THR A 380 -16.51 -0.28 -8.44
N ILE A 381 -15.85 -0.08 -7.31
CA ILE A 381 -16.48 -0.22 -6.00
C ILE A 381 -17.42 0.97 -5.82
N SER A 382 -18.72 0.70 -5.70
CA SER A 382 -19.78 1.73 -5.65
C SER A 382 -20.21 2.11 -4.24
N GLN A 383 -19.39 1.81 -3.25
CA GLN A 383 -19.63 2.05 -1.82
C GLN A 383 -18.35 2.59 -1.18
N GLY A 384 -18.48 3.46 -0.18
CA GLY A 384 -17.35 3.89 0.63
C GLY A 384 -16.72 2.77 1.45
N PRO A 385 -15.45 2.94 1.90
CA PRO A 385 -14.72 1.91 2.63
C PRO A 385 -15.36 1.65 4.01
N ASN A 386 -15.79 0.41 4.25
CA ASN A 386 -16.44 -0.01 5.50
C ASN A 386 -15.76 -1.20 6.20
N GLY A 387 -14.74 -1.81 5.59
CA GLY A 387 -14.00 -2.95 6.15
C GLY A 387 -14.74 -4.29 6.16
N GLN A 388 -16.00 -4.35 5.73
CA GLN A 388 -16.85 -5.53 5.85
C GLN A 388 -17.18 -6.20 4.51
N ASN A 389 -17.49 -5.39 3.49
CA ASN A 389 -17.92 -5.88 2.18
C ASN A 389 -17.57 -4.88 1.08
N TYR A 390 -17.65 -5.34 -0.17
CA TYR A 390 -17.63 -4.50 -1.36
C TYR A 390 -19.00 -4.48 -2.02
N ARG A 391 -19.40 -3.35 -2.60
CA ARG A 391 -20.55 -3.23 -3.50
C ARG A 391 -20.04 -2.99 -4.92
N LEU A 392 -20.31 -3.91 -5.82
CA LEU A 392 -20.07 -3.74 -7.26
C LEU A 392 -21.40 -3.53 -7.98
N SER A 393 -21.58 -2.39 -8.61
CA SER A 393 -22.82 -2.08 -9.35
C SER A 393 -22.53 -2.15 -10.84
N VAL A 394 -23.00 -3.24 -11.43
CA VAL A 394 -22.64 -3.67 -12.78
C VAL A 394 -23.79 -3.36 -13.73
N LYS A 395 -23.48 -2.67 -14.83
CA LYS A 395 -24.41 -2.49 -15.94
C LYS A 395 -24.41 -3.75 -16.83
N ARG A 396 -25.57 -4.30 -17.12
CA ARG A 396 -25.75 -5.39 -18.07
C ARG A 396 -25.58 -4.85 -19.49
N GLU A 397 -24.46 -5.12 -20.12
CA GLU A 397 -24.21 -4.77 -21.51
C GLU A 397 -24.76 -5.85 -22.45
N GLU A 398 -25.35 -5.43 -23.57
CA GLU A 398 -26.03 -6.33 -24.52
C GLU A 398 -25.10 -7.42 -25.06
N TYR A 399 -23.83 -7.06 -25.35
CA TYR A 399 -22.81 -7.96 -25.87
C TYR A 399 -21.71 -8.28 -24.82
N GLY A 400 -21.87 -7.83 -23.58
CA GLY A 400 -20.87 -7.99 -22.53
C GLY A 400 -20.91 -9.37 -21.90
N VAL A 401 -19.91 -10.21 -22.15
CA VAL A 401 -19.87 -11.58 -21.61
C VAL A 401 -19.87 -11.59 -20.08
N ALA A 402 -18.94 -10.87 -19.43
CA ALA A 402 -18.83 -10.86 -17.97
C ALA A 402 -20.06 -10.23 -17.28
N SER A 403 -20.56 -9.11 -17.80
CA SER A 403 -21.75 -8.44 -17.22
C SER A 403 -23.00 -9.31 -17.31
N ARG A 404 -23.17 -10.05 -18.41
CA ARG A 404 -24.27 -11.01 -18.58
C ARG A 404 -24.13 -12.20 -17.63
N LEU A 405 -22.92 -12.75 -17.47
CA LEU A 405 -22.67 -13.83 -16.51
C LEU A 405 -23.06 -13.41 -15.10
N LEU A 406 -22.67 -12.21 -14.66
CA LEU A 406 -23.05 -11.67 -13.36
C LEU A 406 -24.54 -11.46 -13.22
N HIS A 407 -25.20 -10.89 -14.23
CA HIS A 407 -26.63 -10.61 -14.17
C HIS A 407 -27.50 -11.87 -14.29
N ASP A 408 -27.14 -12.77 -15.21
CA ASP A 408 -28.03 -13.86 -15.64
C ASP A 408 -27.73 -15.18 -14.90
N HIS A 409 -26.51 -15.36 -14.38
CA HIS A 409 -26.06 -16.64 -13.81
C HIS A 409 -25.44 -16.55 -12.40
N CYS A 410 -25.20 -15.35 -11.87
CA CYS A 410 -24.63 -15.18 -10.54
C CYS A 410 -25.73 -14.79 -9.55
N GLU A 411 -25.94 -15.60 -8.51
CA GLU A 411 -26.94 -15.41 -7.48
C GLU A 411 -26.34 -15.25 -6.08
N ALA A 412 -27.15 -14.83 -5.12
CA ALA A 412 -26.74 -14.78 -3.73
C ALA A 412 -26.34 -16.18 -3.23
N GLY A 413 -25.17 -16.26 -2.62
CA GLY A 413 -24.53 -17.52 -2.21
C GLY A 413 -23.38 -17.96 -3.10
N ASP A 414 -23.35 -17.55 -4.36
CA ASP A 414 -22.29 -17.89 -5.31
C ASP A 414 -20.95 -17.28 -4.90
N VAL A 415 -19.88 -17.90 -5.38
CA VAL A 415 -18.51 -17.48 -5.08
C VAL A 415 -17.80 -17.06 -6.37
N ILE A 416 -17.27 -15.85 -6.36
CA ILE A 416 -16.47 -15.28 -7.45
C ILE A 416 -15.05 -14.96 -6.96
N GLU A 417 -14.10 -14.86 -7.88
CA GLU A 417 -12.72 -14.51 -7.58
C GLU A 417 -12.53 -13.00 -7.80
N VAL A 418 -11.98 -12.30 -6.80
CA VAL A 418 -11.82 -10.85 -6.79
C VAL A 418 -10.38 -10.50 -6.42
N GLY A 419 -9.74 -9.64 -7.21
CA GLY A 419 -8.42 -9.09 -6.93
C GLY A 419 -8.46 -7.92 -5.96
N SER A 420 -7.28 -7.42 -5.59
CA SER A 420 -7.14 -6.24 -4.71
C SER A 420 -7.69 -4.96 -5.36
N PRO A 421 -8.19 -3.99 -4.54
CA PRO A 421 -8.60 -2.68 -5.03
C PRO A 421 -7.47 -1.95 -5.77
N ALA A 422 -7.78 -1.36 -6.92
CA ALA A 422 -6.84 -0.67 -7.79
C ALA A 422 -7.50 0.57 -8.43
N GLY A 423 -6.67 1.47 -8.98
CA GLY A 423 -7.11 2.69 -9.66
C GLY A 423 -6.71 3.96 -8.92
N SER A 424 -6.51 5.05 -9.69
CA SER A 424 -6.08 6.36 -9.21
C SER A 424 -7.17 7.43 -9.26
N PHE A 425 -8.40 7.06 -9.65
CA PHE A 425 -9.54 7.97 -9.68
C PHE A 425 -10.17 8.06 -8.29
N VAL A 426 -9.54 8.84 -7.41
CA VAL A 426 -9.93 8.99 -6.00
C VAL A 426 -10.11 10.46 -5.65
N LEU A 427 -10.80 10.75 -4.54
CA LEU A 427 -10.95 12.11 -4.05
C LEU A 427 -9.60 12.69 -3.65
N ASP A 428 -9.41 13.97 -3.96
CA ASP A 428 -8.28 14.76 -3.51
C ASP A 428 -8.46 15.21 -2.03
N ASP A 429 -7.35 15.60 -1.42
CA ASP A 429 -7.33 16.10 -0.03
C ASP A 429 -7.65 17.60 0.07
N SER A 430 -8.06 18.26 -1.03
CA SER A 430 -8.38 19.68 -1.03
C SER A 430 -9.64 19.99 -0.21
N THR A 431 -9.79 21.24 0.21
CA THR A 431 -11.00 21.74 0.90
C THR A 431 -12.01 22.36 -0.05
N GLN A 432 -11.72 22.40 -1.36
CA GLN A 432 -12.59 22.98 -2.37
C GLN A 432 -13.89 22.20 -2.51
N PRO A 433 -15.01 22.85 -2.89
CA PRO A 433 -16.24 22.16 -3.24
C PRO A 433 -16.05 21.13 -4.35
N ILE A 434 -16.79 20.06 -4.30
CA ILE A 434 -16.73 18.92 -5.24
C ILE A 434 -17.90 19.01 -6.23
N VAL A 435 -17.63 18.82 -7.50
CA VAL A 435 -18.64 18.65 -8.55
C VAL A 435 -18.51 17.26 -9.15
N MET A 436 -19.45 16.38 -8.86
CA MET A 436 -19.52 15.02 -9.38
C MET A 436 -20.39 14.99 -10.62
N LEU A 437 -19.81 14.73 -11.80
CA LEU A 437 -20.49 14.69 -13.08
C LEU A 437 -20.54 13.25 -13.57
N SER A 438 -21.70 12.61 -13.45
CA SER A 438 -21.87 11.20 -13.76
C SER A 438 -22.87 10.97 -14.90
N GLY A 439 -22.56 10.03 -15.78
CA GLY A 439 -23.43 9.57 -16.87
C GLY A 439 -23.71 8.07 -16.80
N GLY A 440 -24.96 7.64 -16.67
CA GLY A 440 -25.33 6.22 -16.60
C GLY A 440 -24.59 5.47 -15.49
N VAL A 441 -23.89 4.37 -15.82
CA VAL A 441 -23.14 3.57 -14.84
C VAL A 441 -21.91 4.30 -14.27
N GLY A 442 -21.47 5.41 -14.85
CA GLY A 442 -20.45 6.30 -14.28
C GLY A 442 -20.84 6.93 -12.94
N ILE A 443 -22.04 6.67 -12.45
CA ILE A 443 -22.48 7.01 -11.09
C ILE A 443 -21.73 6.21 -10.01
N THR A 444 -21.17 5.05 -10.35
CA THR A 444 -20.61 4.11 -9.37
C THR A 444 -19.43 4.68 -8.56
N PRO A 445 -18.40 5.31 -9.14
CA PRO A 445 -17.35 5.93 -8.35
C PRO A 445 -17.86 7.13 -7.53
N MET A 446 -18.84 7.87 -8.07
CA MET A 446 -19.43 9.03 -7.38
C MET A 446 -20.17 8.63 -6.10
N MET A 447 -20.85 7.48 -6.12
CA MET A 447 -21.51 6.93 -4.92
C MET A 447 -20.48 6.58 -3.84
N ALA A 448 -19.39 5.90 -4.22
CA ALA A 448 -18.33 5.59 -3.28
C ALA A 448 -17.69 6.86 -2.68
N MET A 449 -17.43 7.88 -3.51
CA MET A 449 -16.86 9.16 -3.09
C MET A 449 -17.82 9.92 -2.17
N LEU A 450 -19.12 9.89 -2.43
CA LEU A 450 -20.12 10.50 -1.56
C LEU A 450 -20.19 9.80 -0.19
N ASP A 451 -20.21 8.47 -0.17
CA ASP A 451 -20.17 7.68 1.07
C ASP A 451 -18.89 8.01 1.88
N ALA A 452 -17.73 8.12 1.21
CA ALA A 452 -16.48 8.46 1.87
C ALA A 452 -16.51 9.87 2.50
N GLN A 453 -17.15 10.86 1.83
CA GLN A 453 -17.35 12.19 2.42
C GLN A 453 -18.25 12.13 3.67
N ILE A 454 -19.31 11.34 3.65
CA ILE A 454 -20.18 11.13 4.81
C ILE A 454 -19.40 10.52 5.97
N LEU A 455 -18.64 9.46 5.71
CA LEU A 455 -17.80 8.78 6.71
C LEU A 455 -16.70 9.69 7.27
N ALA A 456 -16.10 10.54 6.44
CA ALA A 456 -15.09 11.50 6.86
C ALA A 456 -15.69 12.57 7.81
N LEU A 457 -16.88 13.07 7.49
CA LEU A 457 -17.61 14.01 8.34
C LEU A 457 -17.99 13.40 9.70
N GLU A 458 -18.44 12.16 9.73
CA GLU A 458 -18.74 11.42 10.97
C GLU A 458 -17.49 11.26 11.87
N LYS A 459 -16.30 11.26 11.27
CA LYS A 459 -14.99 11.24 11.96
C LYS A 459 -14.43 12.63 12.27
N GLY A 460 -15.17 13.70 11.99
CA GLY A 460 -14.79 15.08 12.32
C GLY A 460 -14.01 15.84 11.25
N ALA A 461 -13.95 15.34 10.01
CA ALA A 461 -13.34 16.07 8.91
C ALA A 461 -14.12 17.35 8.54
N SER A 462 -13.44 18.28 7.87
CA SER A 462 -14.05 19.53 7.40
C SER A 462 -15.09 19.27 6.33
N ARG A 463 -16.21 19.99 6.39
CA ARG A 463 -17.32 19.88 5.46
C ARG A 463 -16.98 20.50 4.10
N ARG A 464 -17.16 19.74 3.01
CA ARG A 464 -17.10 20.22 1.63
C ARG A 464 -18.51 20.26 1.04
N MET A 465 -18.82 21.31 0.25
CA MET A 465 -20.04 21.30 -0.57
C MET A 465 -19.89 20.30 -1.72
N VAL A 466 -20.91 19.49 -1.94
CA VAL A 466 -20.96 18.52 -3.05
C VAL A 466 -22.12 18.83 -3.97
N TYR A 467 -21.83 19.06 -5.25
CA TYR A 467 -22.79 19.16 -6.33
C TYR A 467 -22.79 17.83 -7.09
N PHE A 468 -23.79 17.00 -6.81
CA PHE A 468 -23.94 15.69 -7.43
C PHE A 468 -24.84 15.82 -8.65
N VAL A 469 -24.26 15.79 -9.84
CA VAL A 469 -24.95 15.97 -11.12
C VAL A 469 -24.98 14.62 -11.87
N HIS A 470 -26.17 14.06 -12.05
CA HIS A 470 -26.31 12.77 -12.71
C HIS A 470 -27.16 12.87 -13.98
N ALA A 471 -26.64 12.37 -15.09
CA ALA A 471 -27.32 12.31 -16.36
C ALA A 471 -27.65 10.86 -16.73
N THR A 472 -28.92 10.60 -17.06
CA THR A 472 -29.37 9.30 -17.52
C THR A 472 -30.54 9.44 -18.51
N ARG A 473 -31.10 8.34 -18.99
CA ARG A 473 -32.23 8.40 -19.96
C ARG A 473 -33.54 8.79 -19.28
N ASN A 474 -33.86 8.15 -18.17
CA ASN A 474 -35.13 8.29 -17.42
C ASN A 474 -34.98 7.65 -16.02
N SER A 475 -36.07 7.67 -15.23
CA SER A 475 -36.11 7.08 -13.90
C SER A 475 -35.86 5.57 -13.88
N ALA A 476 -36.33 4.84 -14.90
CA ALA A 476 -36.17 3.39 -14.99
C ALA A 476 -34.71 2.98 -15.19
N SER A 477 -33.88 3.84 -15.84
CA SER A 477 -32.48 3.64 -16.05
C SER A 477 -31.58 4.27 -14.96
N GLN A 478 -32.14 5.03 -14.00
CA GLN A 478 -31.43 5.69 -12.94
C GLN A 478 -31.15 4.73 -11.76
N ALA A 479 -29.89 4.36 -11.57
CA ALA A 479 -29.45 3.65 -10.38
C ALA A 479 -29.39 4.58 -9.16
N PHE A 480 -29.51 4.04 -7.95
CA PHE A 480 -29.36 4.70 -6.65
C PHE A 480 -30.31 5.90 -6.42
N ARG A 481 -31.39 6.02 -7.18
CA ARG A 481 -32.29 7.16 -7.11
C ARG A 481 -32.83 7.43 -5.70
N ARG A 482 -33.29 6.36 -5.00
CA ARG A 482 -33.85 6.48 -3.65
C ARG A 482 -32.75 6.84 -2.63
N GLU A 483 -31.59 6.22 -2.74
CA GLU A 483 -30.43 6.42 -1.87
C GLU A 483 -29.94 7.88 -1.97
N LEU A 484 -29.68 8.38 -3.18
CA LEU A 484 -29.25 9.76 -3.43
C LEU A 484 -30.24 10.81 -2.93
N ARG A 485 -31.55 10.59 -3.15
CA ARG A 485 -32.57 11.53 -2.66
C ARG A 485 -32.64 11.57 -1.15
N ALA A 486 -32.56 10.42 -0.49
CA ALA A 486 -32.51 10.35 0.96
C ALA A 486 -31.28 11.08 1.52
N MET A 487 -30.11 10.91 0.89
CA MET A 487 -28.88 11.63 1.26
C MET A 487 -29.04 13.14 1.04
N ALA A 488 -29.57 13.59 -0.11
CA ALA A 488 -29.76 15.02 -0.39
C ALA A 488 -30.78 15.70 0.54
N GLN A 489 -31.75 14.95 1.06
CA GLN A 489 -32.67 15.45 2.08
C GLN A 489 -32.03 15.52 3.47
N ARG A 490 -31.11 14.61 3.77
CA ARG A 490 -30.45 14.51 5.08
C ARG A 490 -29.30 15.52 5.24
N TYR A 491 -28.58 15.79 4.16
CA TYR A 491 -27.33 16.55 4.20
C TYR A 491 -27.44 17.88 3.43
N ASP A 492 -27.45 19.01 4.12
CA ASP A 492 -27.58 20.36 3.56
C ASP A 492 -26.39 20.80 2.69
N TRP A 493 -25.26 20.10 2.76
CA TRP A 493 -24.06 20.30 1.94
C TRP A 493 -24.09 19.50 0.63
N LEU A 494 -25.10 18.66 0.41
CA LEU A 494 -25.28 17.90 -0.83
C LEU A 494 -26.36 18.55 -1.70
N ARG A 495 -26.01 18.94 -2.92
CA ARG A 495 -26.92 19.45 -3.95
C ARG A 495 -27.03 18.42 -5.06
N LEU A 496 -28.18 17.81 -5.18
CA LEU A 496 -28.48 16.84 -6.23
C LEU A 496 -29.13 17.54 -7.42
N PHE A 497 -28.62 17.24 -8.63
CA PHE A 497 -29.21 17.66 -9.90
C PHE A 497 -29.25 16.47 -10.84
N THR A 498 -30.43 16.18 -11.39
CA THR A 498 -30.67 15.03 -12.27
C THR A 498 -31.14 15.50 -13.66
N ALA A 499 -30.49 15.02 -14.70
CA ALA A 499 -30.85 15.29 -16.09
C ALA A 499 -31.36 14.02 -16.77
N TYR A 500 -32.59 14.08 -17.34
CA TYR A 500 -33.14 13.01 -18.16
C TYR A 500 -33.11 13.37 -19.62
N SER A 501 -32.49 12.55 -20.47
CA SER A 501 -32.40 12.79 -21.90
C SER A 501 -33.62 12.23 -22.70
N ALA A 502 -34.39 11.33 -22.11
CA ALA A 502 -35.58 10.74 -22.67
C ALA A 502 -36.54 10.31 -21.53
N PRO A 503 -37.19 11.28 -20.87
CA PRO A 503 -38.13 11.00 -19.78
C PRO A 503 -39.22 10.01 -20.19
N GLY A 504 -39.59 9.11 -19.28
CA GLY A 504 -40.71 8.19 -19.44
C GLY A 504 -42.07 8.80 -19.02
N PRO A 505 -43.16 8.09 -19.22
CA PRO A 505 -44.48 8.59 -18.86
C PRO A 505 -44.68 8.90 -17.36
N GLU A 506 -43.94 8.23 -16.51
CA GLU A 506 -43.96 8.39 -15.05
C GLU A 506 -43.04 9.52 -14.55
N ASP A 507 -42.20 10.07 -15.43
CA ASP A 507 -41.24 11.09 -15.07
C ASP A 507 -41.90 12.47 -15.07
N LYS A 508 -41.59 13.28 -14.05
CA LYS A 508 -42.10 14.64 -13.86
C LYS A 508 -40.99 15.61 -13.63
N LEU A 509 -40.88 16.64 -14.47
CA LEU A 509 -39.94 17.74 -14.30
C LEU A 509 -40.19 18.44 -12.96
N GLY A 510 -39.12 18.71 -12.24
CA GLY A 510 -39.14 19.30 -10.88
C GLY A 510 -39.42 18.30 -9.76
N ASP A 511 -39.83 17.06 -10.09
CA ASP A 511 -40.01 15.98 -9.12
C ASP A 511 -39.02 14.84 -9.34
N THR A 512 -39.01 14.18 -10.51
CA THR A 512 -38.11 13.06 -10.79
C THR A 512 -36.76 13.52 -11.31
N HIS A 513 -36.70 14.66 -11.97
CA HIS A 513 -35.51 15.23 -12.59
C HIS A 513 -35.62 16.76 -12.71
N ASP A 514 -34.50 17.42 -12.93
CA ASP A 514 -34.40 18.88 -12.97
C ASP A 514 -34.34 19.43 -14.40
N THR A 515 -34.06 18.61 -15.42
CA THR A 515 -34.08 19.00 -16.83
C THR A 515 -34.37 17.84 -17.76
N GLU A 516 -35.08 18.10 -18.84
CA GLU A 516 -35.47 17.14 -19.91
C GLU A 516 -34.52 17.24 -21.10
N ALA A 517 -33.21 17.34 -20.85
CA ALA A 517 -32.18 17.47 -21.88
C ALA A 517 -30.92 16.70 -21.49
N ARG A 518 -30.05 16.49 -22.47
CA ARG A 518 -28.67 16.10 -22.17
C ARG A 518 -27.99 17.18 -21.34
N LEU A 519 -27.22 16.79 -20.33
CA LEU A 519 -26.45 17.73 -19.52
C LEU A 519 -25.53 18.54 -20.42
N SER A 520 -25.56 19.87 -20.27
CA SER A 520 -24.75 20.82 -21.02
C SER A 520 -24.02 21.78 -20.09
N MET A 521 -22.98 22.43 -20.60
CA MET A 521 -22.27 23.48 -19.86
C MET A 521 -23.19 24.63 -19.44
N GLY A 522 -24.20 24.98 -20.29
CA GLY A 522 -25.18 26.00 -19.93
C GLY A 522 -26.09 25.60 -18.76
N ALA A 523 -26.39 24.31 -18.55
CA ALA A 523 -27.08 23.82 -17.36
C ALA A 523 -26.17 23.84 -16.14
N LEU A 524 -24.93 23.42 -16.31
CA LEU A 524 -23.93 23.37 -15.24
C LEU A 524 -23.61 24.77 -14.71
N SER A 525 -23.39 25.76 -15.58
CA SER A 525 -23.09 27.14 -15.19
C SER A 525 -24.25 27.86 -14.47
N ARG A 526 -25.49 27.41 -14.67
CA ARG A 526 -26.63 27.91 -13.87
C ARG A 526 -26.75 27.26 -12.50
N LEU A 527 -26.20 26.05 -12.36
CA LEU A 527 -26.25 25.29 -11.11
C LEU A 527 -25.12 25.71 -10.15
N LEU A 528 -23.94 25.98 -10.69
CA LEU A 528 -22.74 26.23 -9.89
C LEU A 528 -22.56 27.73 -9.62
N PRO A 529 -22.47 28.17 -8.34
CA PRO A 529 -22.02 29.52 -7.98
C PRO A 529 -20.61 29.80 -8.54
N PHE A 530 -20.21 31.07 -8.61
CA PHE A 530 -18.82 31.43 -8.91
C PHE A 530 -17.88 30.91 -7.81
N GLY A 531 -16.83 30.19 -8.19
CA GLY A 531 -15.86 29.63 -7.26
C GLY A 531 -14.90 28.65 -7.90
N GLY A 532 -13.90 28.21 -7.12
CA GLY A 532 -13.03 27.09 -7.49
C GLY A 532 -13.67 25.76 -7.08
N TYR A 533 -13.56 24.75 -7.92
CA TYR A 533 -14.14 23.42 -7.74
C TYR A 533 -13.17 22.34 -8.12
N GLN A 534 -13.31 21.16 -7.49
CA GLN A 534 -12.74 19.92 -7.96
C GLN A 534 -13.83 19.15 -8.74
N PHE A 535 -13.59 18.90 -10.02
CA PHE A 535 -14.54 18.21 -10.90
C PHE A 535 -14.16 16.75 -11.05
N TYR A 536 -15.13 15.86 -10.85
CA TYR A 536 -14.98 14.41 -11.03
C TYR A 536 -15.94 13.94 -12.12
N LEU A 537 -15.40 13.43 -13.23
CA LEU A 537 -16.18 13.05 -14.42
C LEU A 537 -16.10 11.54 -14.64
N CYS A 538 -17.24 10.88 -14.79
CA CYS A 538 -17.33 9.48 -15.22
C CYS A 538 -18.63 9.21 -15.98
N GLY A 539 -18.53 8.53 -17.13
CA GLY A 539 -19.69 8.22 -17.95
C GLY A 539 -19.35 7.85 -19.39
N PRO A 540 -20.34 7.85 -20.29
CA PRO A 540 -20.12 7.60 -21.73
C PRO A 540 -19.13 8.59 -22.36
N GLU A 541 -18.33 8.14 -23.32
CA GLU A 541 -17.27 8.95 -23.93
C GLU A 541 -17.75 10.31 -24.43
N SER A 542 -18.85 10.35 -25.18
CA SER A 542 -19.39 11.61 -25.72
C SER A 542 -19.81 12.60 -24.62
N PHE A 543 -20.36 12.09 -23.50
CA PHE A 543 -20.71 12.89 -22.33
C PHE A 543 -19.46 13.50 -21.70
N MET A 544 -18.45 12.68 -21.48
CA MET A 544 -17.21 13.12 -20.84
C MET A 544 -16.43 14.10 -21.70
N ARG A 545 -16.28 13.84 -23.01
CA ARG A 545 -15.58 14.75 -23.93
C ARG A 545 -16.27 16.12 -24.00
N SER A 546 -17.57 16.15 -24.09
CA SER A 546 -18.35 17.41 -24.15
C SER A 546 -18.17 18.25 -22.89
N LEU A 547 -18.27 17.64 -21.70
CA LEU A 547 -18.13 18.36 -20.44
C LEU A 547 -16.68 18.78 -20.18
N TYR A 548 -15.71 17.89 -20.47
CA TYR A 548 -14.29 18.21 -20.31
C TYR A 548 -13.90 19.41 -21.20
N ALA A 549 -14.25 19.35 -22.49
CA ALA A 549 -13.97 20.47 -23.41
C ALA A 549 -14.62 21.78 -22.94
N GLY A 550 -15.88 21.73 -22.51
CA GLY A 550 -16.58 22.91 -22.00
C GLY A 550 -15.98 23.47 -20.71
N LEU A 551 -15.52 22.63 -19.77
CA LEU A 551 -14.79 23.07 -18.58
C LEU A 551 -13.48 23.73 -18.94
N ARG A 552 -12.73 23.18 -19.91
CA ARG A 552 -11.49 23.78 -20.40
C ARG A 552 -11.75 25.11 -21.10
N GLU A 553 -12.80 25.23 -21.89
CA GLU A 553 -13.18 26.47 -22.62
C GLU A 553 -13.50 27.62 -21.65
N ILE A 554 -14.10 27.33 -20.48
CA ILE A 554 -14.37 28.35 -19.45
C ILE A 554 -13.16 28.57 -18.50
N GLY A 555 -12.01 27.96 -18.77
CA GLY A 555 -10.75 28.23 -18.08
C GLY A 555 -10.48 27.37 -16.83
N VAL A 556 -11.19 26.26 -16.63
CA VAL A 556 -10.87 25.32 -15.53
C VAL A 556 -9.52 24.65 -15.79
N ASP A 557 -8.63 24.71 -14.80
CA ASP A 557 -7.31 24.06 -14.88
C ASP A 557 -7.45 22.53 -14.99
N PRO A 558 -6.68 21.84 -15.86
CA PRO A 558 -6.72 20.40 -15.99
C PRO A 558 -6.49 19.63 -14.68
N SER A 559 -5.66 20.17 -13.78
CA SER A 559 -5.40 19.58 -12.47
C SER A 559 -6.61 19.51 -11.54
N HIS A 560 -7.66 20.29 -11.84
CA HIS A 560 -8.93 20.31 -11.12
C HIS A 560 -10.02 19.47 -11.83
N ILE A 561 -9.68 18.74 -12.90
CA ILE A 561 -10.62 17.92 -13.66
C ILE A 561 -10.16 16.45 -13.61
N HIS A 562 -10.68 15.72 -12.65
CA HIS A 562 -10.42 14.30 -12.48
C HIS A 562 -11.41 13.49 -13.30
N HIS A 563 -10.96 12.43 -13.96
CA HIS A 563 -11.86 11.63 -14.78
C HIS A 563 -11.44 10.17 -14.90
N GLU A 564 -12.43 9.29 -15.10
CA GLU A 564 -12.21 7.87 -15.37
C GLU A 564 -13.13 7.37 -16.48
N PHE A 565 -12.56 6.63 -17.45
CA PHE A 565 -13.29 5.93 -18.49
C PHE A 565 -13.47 4.45 -18.17
N PHE A 566 -14.66 3.94 -18.44
CA PHE A 566 -14.93 2.49 -18.45
C PHE A 566 -14.66 1.92 -19.84
N GLY A 567 -13.41 1.83 -20.23
CA GLY A 567 -12.97 1.39 -21.55
C GLY A 567 -11.71 2.11 -22.02
N ALA A 568 -11.42 2.05 -23.32
CA ALA A 568 -10.21 2.60 -23.91
C ALA A 568 -10.25 4.12 -24.18
N GLY A 569 -11.27 4.84 -23.70
CA GLY A 569 -11.41 6.30 -23.89
C GLY A 569 -10.44 7.12 -23.06
N GLU A 570 -10.09 8.33 -23.53
CA GLU A 570 -9.29 9.30 -22.80
C GLU A 570 -9.73 10.74 -23.09
N LEU A 571 -9.62 11.64 -22.09
CA LEU A 571 -9.85 13.08 -22.21
C LEU A 571 -8.53 13.83 -22.09
N GLY A 572 -8.41 14.91 -22.81
CA GLY A 572 -7.28 15.84 -22.73
C GLY A 572 -6.50 15.95 -24.03
N GLU A 573 -5.67 16.99 -24.10
CA GLU A 573 -4.63 17.08 -25.11
C GLU A 573 -3.65 15.92 -24.87
N PRO A 574 -3.06 15.35 -25.96
CA PRO A 574 -2.01 14.35 -25.79
C PRO A 574 -0.95 14.94 -24.83
N ARG A 575 -0.73 14.33 -23.68
CA ARG A 575 0.47 14.61 -22.88
C ARG A 575 1.64 14.50 -23.84
N GLU A 576 2.55 15.46 -23.77
CA GLU A 576 3.68 15.68 -24.66
C GLU A 576 3.98 14.48 -25.57
N VAL A 577 3.68 14.68 -26.85
CA VAL A 577 4.06 13.72 -27.87
C VAL A 577 5.57 13.58 -27.73
N PHE A 578 6.06 12.47 -27.26
CA PHE A 578 7.46 12.12 -27.46
C PHE A 578 7.77 12.40 -28.94
N PRO A 579 8.96 12.94 -29.27
CA PRO A 579 9.29 13.30 -30.62
C PRO A 579 8.84 12.16 -31.53
N ALA A 580 8.02 12.48 -32.52
CA ALA A 580 7.32 11.51 -33.35
C ALA A 580 8.33 10.46 -33.80
N ALA A 581 8.29 9.28 -33.17
CA ALA A 581 9.04 8.16 -33.64
C ALA A 581 8.54 7.91 -35.07
N VAL A 582 9.44 7.78 -36.01
CA VAL A 582 9.08 7.39 -37.37
C VAL A 582 8.65 5.91 -37.23
N LEU A 583 7.35 5.72 -37.01
CA LEU A 583 6.80 4.38 -36.91
C LEU A 583 6.89 3.69 -38.27
N PRO A 584 7.14 2.39 -38.32
CA PRO A 584 7.12 1.63 -39.56
C PRO A 584 5.70 1.68 -40.17
N GLU A 585 5.61 1.67 -41.51
CA GLU A 585 4.31 1.54 -42.22
C GLU A 585 3.64 0.20 -41.89
N SER A 586 4.44 -0.86 -41.74
CA SER A 586 4.02 -2.19 -41.25
C SER A 586 5.13 -2.84 -40.44
N ALA A 587 4.76 -3.79 -39.56
CA ALA A 587 5.68 -4.57 -38.77
C ALA A 587 5.20 -6.02 -38.65
N GLN A 588 6.13 -6.97 -38.65
CA GLN A 588 5.86 -8.37 -38.33
C GLN A 588 5.90 -8.56 -36.81
N ILE A 589 4.83 -9.11 -36.26
CA ILE A 589 4.71 -9.43 -34.84
C ILE A 589 4.73 -10.94 -34.68
N THR A 590 5.67 -11.45 -33.90
CA THR A 590 5.77 -12.87 -33.55
C THR A 590 5.36 -13.04 -32.08
N PHE A 591 4.30 -13.80 -31.85
CA PHE A 591 3.89 -14.23 -30.49
C PHE A 591 4.54 -15.59 -30.21
N THR A 592 5.63 -15.59 -29.44
CA THR A 592 6.56 -16.70 -29.35
C THR A 592 5.99 -17.92 -28.63
N SER A 593 5.28 -17.76 -27.52
CA SER A 593 4.67 -18.88 -26.78
C SER A 593 3.46 -19.49 -27.52
N SER A 594 2.78 -18.72 -28.34
CA SER A 594 1.64 -19.17 -29.12
C SER A 594 2.02 -19.61 -30.53
N GLU A 595 3.28 -19.43 -30.97
CA GLU A 595 3.80 -19.71 -32.33
C GLU A 595 2.98 -19.03 -33.45
N VAL A 596 2.40 -17.84 -33.14
CA VAL A 596 1.56 -17.09 -34.08
C VAL A 596 2.31 -15.88 -34.63
N ASN A 597 2.24 -15.69 -35.95
CA ASN A 597 2.75 -14.49 -36.63
C ASN A 597 1.60 -13.67 -37.16
N ALA A 598 1.71 -12.34 -36.98
CA ALA A 598 0.70 -11.37 -37.42
C ALA A 598 1.39 -10.13 -38.00
N GLU A 599 0.72 -9.45 -38.89
CA GLU A 599 1.18 -8.17 -39.45
C GLU A 599 0.47 -7.02 -38.73
N TRP A 600 1.26 -6.06 -38.25
CA TRP A 600 0.76 -4.80 -37.74
C TRP A 600 0.87 -3.72 -38.82
N THR A 601 -0.13 -2.85 -38.89
CA THR A 601 -0.12 -1.62 -39.70
C THR A 601 -0.59 -0.46 -38.82
N SER A 602 -0.45 0.78 -39.27
CA SER A 602 -0.94 1.94 -38.55
C SER A 602 -2.46 1.93 -38.24
N GLN A 603 -3.22 1.04 -38.90
CA GLN A 603 -4.65 0.85 -38.69
C GLN A 603 -4.96 -0.33 -37.75
N SER A 604 -3.99 -1.13 -37.38
CA SER A 604 -4.19 -2.35 -36.57
C SER A 604 -4.40 -2.05 -35.08
N GLY A 605 -4.21 -0.79 -34.65
CA GLY A 605 -4.29 -0.43 -33.25
C GLY A 605 -3.05 -0.83 -32.44
N THR A 606 -3.25 -1.28 -31.21
CA THR A 606 -2.18 -1.70 -30.30
C THR A 606 -1.74 -3.14 -30.53
N LEU A 607 -0.63 -3.55 -29.92
CA LEU A 607 -0.16 -4.94 -29.99
C LEU A 607 -1.20 -5.92 -29.39
N LEU A 608 -2.02 -5.48 -28.43
CA LEU A 608 -3.15 -6.26 -27.93
C LEU A 608 -4.22 -6.47 -29.00
N ASP A 609 -4.55 -5.43 -29.76
CA ASP A 609 -5.56 -5.51 -30.82
C ASP A 609 -5.08 -6.46 -31.92
N VAL A 610 -3.77 -6.46 -32.25
CA VAL A 610 -3.17 -7.41 -33.21
C VAL A 610 -3.23 -8.85 -32.70
N ALA A 611 -2.91 -9.07 -31.42
CA ALA A 611 -2.99 -10.41 -30.82
C ALA A 611 -4.43 -10.94 -30.83
N GLU A 612 -5.40 -10.12 -30.49
CA GLU A 612 -6.81 -10.50 -30.52
C GLU A 612 -7.31 -10.76 -31.95
N ALA A 613 -6.89 -9.94 -32.92
CA ALA A 613 -7.22 -10.15 -34.33
C ALA A 613 -6.60 -11.45 -34.89
N ALA A 614 -5.43 -11.85 -34.36
CA ALA A 614 -4.78 -13.13 -34.67
C ALA A 614 -5.39 -14.33 -33.92
N GLY A 615 -6.47 -14.13 -33.16
CA GLY A 615 -7.20 -15.17 -32.44
C GLY A 615 -6.61 -15.51 -31.06
N LEU A 616 -5.58 -14.80 -30.62
CA LEU A 616 -5.01 -14.95 -29.29
C LEU A 616 -5.88 -14.27 -28.24
N ARG A 617 -5.73 -14.70 -26.99
CA ARG A 617 -6.46 -14.12 -25.85
C ARG A 617 -5.50 -13.73 -24.74
N PRO A 618 -4.67 -12.71 -24.95
CA PRO A 618 -3.75 -12.25 -23.91
C PRO A 618 -4.53 -11.74 -22.67
N GLY A 619 -3.90 -11.84 -21.51
CA GLY A 619 -4.45 -11.24 -20.31
C GLY A 619 -4.46 -9.71 -20.43
N TYR A 620 -5.61 -9.09 -20.23
CA TYR A 620 -5.72 -7.63 -20.10
C TYR A 620 -6.88 -7.24 -19.19
N ASN A 621 -6.89 -5.98 -18.74
CA ASN A 621 -7.98 -5.46 -17.93
C ASN A 621 -8.39 -4.05 -18.36
N CYS A 622 -7.55 -3.02 -18.17
CA CYS A 622 -7.92 -1.61 -18.38
C CYS A 622 -7.82 -1.12 -19.84
N ARG A 623 -7.07 -1.79 -20.72
CA ARG A 623 -6.73 -1.38 -22.11
C ARG A 623 -6.14 0.04 -22.25
N SER A 624 -5.58 0.61 -21.18
CA SER A 624 -5.10 2.00 -21.14
C SER A 624 -3.77 2.19 -20.40
N GLY A 625 -3.02 1.10 -20.18
CA GLY A 625 -1.71 1.17 -19.52
C GLY A 625 -1.75 1.53 -18.03
N LYS A 626 -2.92 1.41 -17.35
CA LYS A 626 -3.10 1.82 -15.94
C LYS A 626 -2.97 0.68 -14.94
N CYS A 627 -3.18 -0.59 -15.33
CA CYS A 627 -3.26 -1.72 -14.40
C CYS A 627 -2.12 -2.74 -14.54
N GLY A 628 -1.28 -2.67 -15.58
CA GLY A 628 -0.19 -3.59 -15.83
C GLY A 628 -0.60 -5.03 -16.23
N SER A 629 -1.90 -5.40 -16.19
CA SER A 629 -2.38 -6.78 -16.44
C SER A 629 -2.09 -7.33 -17.84
N CYS A 630 -1.70 -6.47 -18.78
CA CYS A 630 -1.34 -6.82 -20.15
C CYS A 630 0.19 -6.81 -20.38
N ALA A 631 0.98 -6.80 -19.31
CA ALA A 631 2.42 -6.89 -19.44
C ALA A 631 2.80 -8.27 -20.01
N ALA A 632 3.64 -8.25 -21.02
CA ALA A 632 4.20 -9.43 -21.66
C ALA A 632 5.71 -9.22 -21.85
N ARG A 633 6.49 -10.28 -21.88
CA ARG A 633 7.92 -10.19 -22.10
C ARG A 633 8.21 -9.79 -23.56
N LEU A 634 8.99 -8.74 -23.75
CA LEU A 634 9.54 -8.36 -25.04
C LEU A 634 10.79 -9.21 -25.29
N VAL A 635 10.70 -10.14 -26.24
CA VAL A 635 11.79 -11.09 -26.56
C VAL A 635 12.81 -10.42 -27.46
N SER A 636 12.35 -9.74 -28.52
CA SER A 636 13.20 -8.96 -29.42
C SER A 636 12.43 -7.79 -30.04
N GLY A 637 13.17 -6.83 -30.58
CA GLY A 637 12.60 -5.63 -31.18
C GLY A 637 12.37 -4.50 -30.19
N SER A 638 11.79 -3.42 -30.67
CA SER A 638 11.44 -2.25 -29.85
C SER A 638 9.99 -1.83 -30.06
N VAL A 639 9.42 -1.24 -29.02
CA VAL A 639 8.04 -0.75 -29.02
C VAL A 639 8.00 0.75 -28.72
N HIS A 640 6.99 1.40 -29.23
CA HIS A 640 6.67 2.79 -28.94
C HIS A 640 5.35 2.84 -28.17
N TYR A 641 5.30 3.71 -27.18
CA TYR A 641 4.06 4.06 -26.50
C TYR A 641 3.55 5.39 -27.06
N PRO A 642 2.49 5.38 -27.91
CA PRO A 642 1.90 6.63 -28.38
C PRO A 642 1.45 7.55 -27.25
N ARG A 643 1.25 6.95 -26.07
CA ARG A 643 0.99 7.62 -24.81
C ARG A 643 1.74 6.92 -23.69
N GLN A 644 2.32 7.70 -22.81
CA GLN A 644 3.04 7.12 -21.67
C GLN A 644 2.04 6.35 -20.77
N PRO A 645 2.27 5.06 -20.53
CA PRO A 645 1.44 4.31 -19.59
C PRO A 645 1.59 4.89 -18.18
N ALA A 646 0.51 4.83 -17.40
CA ALA A 646 0.53 5.29 -16.00
C ALA A 646 1.42 4.41 -15.11
N ILE A 647 1.66 3.17 -15.56
CA ILE A 647 2.57 2.21 -14.91
C ILE A 647 3.67 1.92 -15.92
N ALA A 648 4.92 2.13 -15.53
CA ALA A 648 6.07 1.72 -16.35
C ALA A 648 6.13 0.18 -16.41
N PRO A 649 6.32 -0.44 -17.59
CA PRO A 649 6.61 -1.87 -17.65
C PRO A 649 7.96 -2.16 -16.98
N ALA A 650 8.13 -3.36 -16.48
CA ALA A 650 9.43 -3.79 -15.99
C ALA A 650 10.45 -3.94 -17.14
N ASP A 651 11.74 -3.96 -16.81
CA ASP A 651 12.79 -4.13 -17.82
C ASP A 651 12.57 -5.43 -18.61
N GLY A 652 12.53 -5.31 -19.94
CA GLY A 652 12.25 -6.43 -20.83
C GLY A 652 10.77 -6.80 -20.96
N GLU A 653 9.85 -6.01 -20.42
CA GLU A 653 8.40 -6.17 -20.61
C GLU A 653 7.79 -5.05 -21.47
N VAL A 654 6.65 -5.36 -22.07
CA VAL A 654 5.82 -4.43 -22.83
C VAL A 654 4.36 -4.49 -22.36
N LEU A 655 3.71 -3.33 -22.20
CA LEU A 655 2.26 -3.26 -21.98
C LEU A 655 1.54 -3.29 -23.32
N VAL A 656 1.18 -4.50 -23.78
CA VAL A 656 0.65 -4.70 -25.15
C VAL A 656 -0.64 -3.91 -25.43
N CYS A 657 -1.41 -3.52 -24.42
CA CYS A 657 -2.67 -2.78 -24.60
C CYS A 657 -2.48 -1.29 -24.98
N CYS A 658 -1.27 -0.75 -24.89
CA CYS A 658 -0.99 0.65 -25.19
C CYS A 658 0.32 0.86 -25.97
N ALA A 659 0.99 -0.22 -26.36
CA ALA A 659 2.20 -0.21 -27.17
C ALA A 659 1.90 -0.49 -28.64
N VAL A 660 2.73 0.08 -29.52
CA VAL A 660 2.79 -0.20 -30.96
C VAL A 660 4.24 -0.54 -31.35
N PRO A 661 4.49 -1.26 -32.45
CA PRO A 661 5.86 -1.52 -32.90
C PRO A 661 6.60 -0.20 -33.21
N ALA A 662 7.86 -0.13 -32.81
CA ALA A 662 8.74 0.99 -33.17
C ALA A 662 9.67 0.62 -34.35
N GLU A 663 9.73 -0.65 -34.71
CA GLU A 663 10.54 -1.16 -35.82
C GLU A 663 9.80 -2.30 -36.57
N GLY A 664 10.36 -2.73 -37.71
CA GLY A 664 9.67 -3.63 -38.64
C GLY A 664 9.47 -5.07 -38.16
N HIS A 665 10.06 -5.45 -37.01
CA HIS A 665 9.87 -6.78 -36.40
C HIS A 665 9.91 -6.70 -34.89
N VAL A 666 8.94 -7.33 -34.22
CA VAL A 666 8.83 -7.38 -32.75
C VAL A 666 8.41 -8.79 -32.33
N GLU A 667 9.11 -9.36 -31.35
CA GLU A 667 8.78 -10.66 -30.75
C GLU A 667 8.33 -10.48 -29.31
N ILE A 668 7.18 -11.05 -28.99
CA ILE A 668 6.53 -10.93 -27.68
C ILE A 668 6.18 -12.33 -27.18
N ASP A 669 6.47 -12.59 -25.95
CA ASP A 669 6.14 -13.85 -25.28
C ASP A 669 4.66 -13.80 -24.82
N LEU A 670 3.77 -14.24 -25.72
CA LEU A 670 2.31 -14.36 -25.58
C LEU A 670 1.80 -15.68 -26.14
#